data_d427267544b65656a0f0aed9e48ea886
#
_entry.id   d427267544b65656a0f0aed9e48ea886
#
_cell.length_a   1.000
_cell.length_b   1.000
_cell.length_c   1.000
_cell.angle_alpha   90.00
_cell.angle_beta   90.00
_cell.angle_gamma   90.00
#
_symmetry.space_group_name_H-M   'P 1'
#
loop_
_entity.id
_entity.type
_entity.pdbx_description
1 polymer ?
#
loop_
_entity_poly.entity_id
_entity_poly.type
_entity_poly.pdbx_seq_one_letter_code
_entity_poly.pdbx_strand_id
1 'polypeptide(L)'
;MTNLTLLVSLLLGSPQVQCAGGSLGSLVRDQLFNEAVRLDRAADAEWTACRTREELSARQAEVRRRTIDAIGGFPEKTPLNARTLGRVHRDGYVIEKVLFESRPNHYVTAHLFLPDDPKFKAPYPGAVSPCGHSLAGKGAPWYQRVGVTGAKLGVATLVYDPIDQGERHQLRDGKTQWATTREHNRAGYRATLLGWGTAQFRIWDGIRACDYLASRPDVDASRLGVTGLSGGGTLSSYLNALDVRYAAGAPAGFLSTVRDVFDNCGPQDAEQVIFGQLKHGFNHLGIVVLRAPSAVMIVTSHADFFPFMGSVDTFESARRIYSMLGVPDRVELMETAGPHHWYESTRHAAFWWIRRWAAGDVAAWPRDRAALRRMDFGFAYSGENSGLAFEEPSVRNVTETGFTLDLPGSRSVYDVMRDELARIDAGRSAPTAEGVRSVAGVRPLRGLGATPVAPRETAAADGKVSMVLLSRDDDLVPIPLVAFLPAAAKGVPALLFTDGSRSSLEQEVGRLLAEGRAVAVAEMRGFGETARGGRSKFYGSVRADEEMAMLSFAIGENLVARRAEDVAIAARHFAAMAGAEKVALSAAGAAAIPAAHAYFLERGLFESFETKSAPVPWRKVLEDPEVPFAFADTVYGAMRVYDWVDLAR
;
A
#
# COMPACT_ATOMS: atom_id res chain seq x y z
N MET A 1 18.87 51.52 6.75
CA MET A 1 18.13 50.43 6.06
C MET A 1 18.96 49.17 6.11
N THR A 2 18.36 48.08 6.48
CA THR A 2 19.00 46.76 6.54
C THR A 2 19.27 46.27 5.10
N ASN A 3 20.41 45.68 4.83
CA ASN A 3 20.68 45.10 3.50
C ASN A 3 20.03 43.70 3.35
N LEU A 4 19.92 43.20 2.11
CA LEU A 4 19.27 41.91 1.82
C LEU A 4 19.91 40.76 2.60
N THR A 5 21.22 40.75 2.76
CA THR A 5 21.95 39.69 3.48
C THR A 5 21.55 39.59 4.95
N LEU A 6 21.27 40.72 5.63
CA LEU A 6 20.81 40.73 7.02
C LEU A 6 19.37 40.23 7.19
N LEU A 7 18.58 40.28 6.14
CA LEU A 7 17.18 39.78 6.18
C LEU A 7 17.07 38.26 5.94
N VAL A 8 18.15 37.59 5.48
CA VAL A 8 18.13 36.17 5.14
C VAL A 8 17.74 35.32 6.35
N SER A 9 18.52 35.41 7.44
CA SER A 9 18.27 34.63 8.66
C SER A 9 16.87 34.88 9.25
N LEU A 10 16.48 36.15 9.29
CA LEU A 10 15.19 36.57 9.86
C LEU A 10 14.00 36.00 9.08
N LEU A 11 14.06 36.04 7.74
CA LEU A 11 12.93 35.72 6.89
C LEU A 11 12.87 34.25 6.49
N LEU A 12 13.99 33.56 6.37
CA LEU A 12 14.01 32.11 6.15
C LEU A 12 13.61 31.32 7.41
N GLY A 13 13.88 31.84 8.60
CA GLY A 13 13.48 31.23 9.87
C GLY A 13 12.05 31.51 10.31
N SER A 14 11.36 32.48 9.67
CA SER A 14 10.01 32.88 10.07
C SER A 14 8.92 32.17 9.28
N PRO A 15 7.84 31.66 9.91
CA PRO A 15 6.71 31.07 9.19
C PRO A 15 6.02 32.15 8.33
N GLN A 16 5.71 31.81 7.07
CA GLN A 16 5.04 32.74 6.16
C GLN A 16 3.56 32.89 6.46
N VAL A 17 2.95 31.88 7.08
CA VAL A 17 1.50 31.83 7.27
C VAL A 17 1.14 31.40 8.67
N GLN A 18 0.43 32.27 9.38
CA GLN A 18 -0.44 31.87 10.47
C GLN A 18 -1.84 31.65 9.89
N CYS A 19 -2.20 30.39 9.64
CA CYS A 19 -3.58 30.06 9.26
C CYS A 19 -4.46 30.09 10.51
N ALA A 20 -5.52 30.87 10.49
CA ALA A 20 -6.57 30.80 11.49
C ALA A 20 -7.31 29.46 11.33
N GLY A 21 -6.79 28.39 11.94
CA GLY A 21 -7.48 27.09 11.98
C GLY A 21 -6.70 25.83 11.58
N GLY A 22 -5.41 25.92 11.20
CA GLY A 22 -4.62 24.73 10.87
C GLY A 22 -3.23 25.06 10.34
N SER A 23 -2.31 24.08 10.35
CA SER A 23 -1.01 24.22 9.69
C SER A 23 -1.15 23.90 8.20
N LEU A 24 -0.36 24.56 7.34
CA LEU A 24 -0.29 24.22 5.90
C LEU A 24 0.00 22.72 5.68
N GLY A 25 0.70 22.09 6.61
CA GLY A 25 1.01 20.65 6.57
C GLY A 25 -0.21 19.73 6.64
N SER A 26 -1.34 20.17 7.20
CA SER A 26 -2.57 19.37 7.17
C SER A 26 -3.24 19.40 5.80
N LEU A 27 -3.09 20.48 5.04
CA LEU A 27 -3.78 20.67 3.75
C LEU A 27 -3.42 19.59 2.73
N VAL A 28 -2.15 19.16 2.67
CA VAL A 28 -1.70 18.11 1.73
C VAL A 28 -2.43 16.79 2.01
N ARG A 29 -2.46 16.39 3.28
CA ARG A 29 -3.16 15.17 3.72
C ARG A 29 -4.66 15.29 3.47
N ASP A 30 -5.26 16.41 3.84
CA ASP A 30 -6.70 16.60 3.79
C ASP A 30 -7.19 16.64 2.33
N GLN A 31 -6.44 17.24 1.43
CA GLN A 31 -6.74 17.19 -0.01
C GLN A 31 -6.70 15.76 -0.56
N LEU A 32 -5.63 15.01 -0.28
CA LEU A 32 -5.49 13.62 -0.74
C LEU A 32 -6.58 12.72 -0.14
N PHE A 33 -6.90 12.92 1.14
CA PHE A 33 -7.97 12.20 1.81
C PHE A 33 -9.35 12.51 1.21
N ASN A 34 -9.66 13.79 0.99
CA ASN A 34 -10.94 14.20 0.39
C ASN A 34 -11.10 13.63 -1.02
N GLU A 35 -10.02 13.59 -1.80
CA GLU A 35 -10.03 12.96 -3.13
C GLU A 35 -10.22 11.43 -3.03
N ALA A 36 -9.57 10.78 -2.07
CA ALA A 36 -9.78 9.36 -1.81
C ALA A 36 -11.24 9.04 -1.42
N VAL A 37 -11.85 9.86 -0.54
CA VAL A 37 -13.27 9.75 -0.17
C VAL A 37 -14.19 9.95 -1.38
N ARG A 38 -13.90 10.94 -2.22
CA ARG A 38 -14.67 11.21 -3.43
C ARG A 38 -14.63 10.01 -4.39
N LEU A 39 -13.45 9.45 -4.61
CA LEU A 39 -13.26 8.29 -5.50
C LEU A 39 -13.86 7.01 -4.92
N ASP A 40 -13.76 6.77 -3.61
CA ASP A 40 -14.37 5.62 -2.95
C ASP A 40 -15.90 5.65 -3.11
N ARG A 41 -16.53 6.81 -2.86
CA ARG A 41 -17.96 6.99 -3.06
C ARG A 41 -18.38 6.86 -4.53
N ALA A 42 -17.58 7.38 -5.45
CA ALA A 42 -17.82 7.22 -6.88
C ALA A 42 -17.78 5.75 -7.29
N ALA A 43 -16.81 4.98 -6.80
CA ALA A 43 -16.72 3.54 -7.03
C ALA A 43 -17.94 2.81 -6.48
N ASP A 44 -18.39 3.11 -5.25
CA ASP A 44 -19.62 2.55 -4.67
C ASP A 44 -20.84 2.85 -5.55
N ALA A 45 -20.97 4.10 -6.01
CA ALA A 45 -22.06 4.52 -6.88
C ALA A 45 -22.05 3.77 -8.22
N GLU A 46 -20.88 3.60 -8.84
CA GLU A 46 -20.73 2.86 -10.10
C GLU A 46 -21.07 1.37 -9.94
N TRP A 47 -20.67 0.72 -8.83
CA TRP A 47 -21.06 -0.66 -8.54
C TRP A 47 -22.58 -0.81 -8.33
N THR A 48 -23.17 0.08 -7.55
CA THR A 48 -24.61 0.05 -7.24
C THR A 48 -25.49 0.56 -8.38
N ALA A 49 -24.93 1.20 -9.40
CA ALA A 49 -25.63 1.58 -10.62
C ALA A 49 -25.92 0.42 -11.57
N CYS A 50 -25.19 -0.70 -11.47
CA CYS A 50 -25.46 -1.90 -12.27
C CYS A 50 -26.88 -2.42 -11.98
N ARG A 51 -27.68 -2.60 -13.03
CA ARG A 51 -29.08 -3.05 -12.95
C ARG A 51 -29.29 -4.45 -13.52
N THR A 52 -28.35 -4.92 -14.32
CA THR A 52 -28.41 -6.24 -14.97
C THR A 52 -27.16 -7.05 -14.65
N ARG A 53 -27.26 -8.35 -14.89
CA ARG A 53 -26.11 -9.28 -14.78
C ARG A 53 -25.01 -8.92 -15.78
N GLU A 54 -25.39 -8.51 -16.97
CA GLU A 54 -24.49 -8.16 -18.07
C GLU A 54 -23.67 -6.93 -17.73
N GLU A 55 -24.30 -5.86 -17.21
CA GLU A 55 -23.63 -4.63 -16.75
C GLU A 55 -22.64 -4.94 -15.62
N LEU A 56 -23.07 -5.74 -14.63
CA LEU A 56 -22.21 -6.15 -13.53
C LEU A 56 -21.03 -6.97 -14.04
N SER A 57 -21.24 -7.93 -14.95
CA SER A 57 -20.17 -8.78 -15.49
C SER A 57 -19.15 -7.99 -16.29
N ALA A 58 -19.58 -7.00 -17.08
CA ALA A 58 -18.70 -6.11 -17.82
C ALA A 58 -17.81 -5.27 -16.85
N ARG A 59 -18.44 -4.73 -15.80
CA ARG A 59 -17.68 -3.98 -14.77
C ARG A 59 -16.73 -4.87 -13.99
N GLN A 60 -17.14 -6.07 -13.60
CA GLN A 60 -16.28 -7.06 -12.95
C GLN A 60 -15.05 -7.38 -13.80
N ALA A 61 -15.22 -7.60 -15.10
CA ALA A 61 -14.12 -7.87 -16.01
C ALA A 61 -13.13 -6.71 -16.09
N GLU A 62 -13.64 -5.48 -16.22
CA GLU A 62 -12.79 -4.28 -16.31
C GLU A 62 -12.04 -3.99 -15.01
N VAL A 63 -12.73 -4.03 -13.86
CA VAL A 63 -12.08 -3.80 -12.55
C VAL A 63 -11.03 -4.88 -12.27
N ARG A 64 -11.34 -6.15 -12.57
CA ARG A 64 -10.38 -7.26 -12.44
C ARG A 64 -9.13 -7.03 -13.27
N ARG A 65 -9.29 -6.70 -14.56
CA ARG A 65 -8.18 -6.43 -15.47
C ARG A 65 -7.30 -5.30 -14.94
N ARG A 66 -7.90 -4.13 -14.63
CA ARG A 66 -7.17 -2.97 -14.10
C ARG A 66 -6.44 -3.26 -12.79
N THR A 67 -7.06 -4.03 -11.90
CA THR A 67 -6.43 -4.41 -10.63
C THR A 67 -5.23 -5.32 -10.85
N ILE A 68 -5.35 -6.32 -11.73
CA ILE A 68 -4.23 -7.21 -12.08
C ILE A 68 -3.10 -6.41 -12.73
N ASP A 69 -3.42 -5.50 -13.66
CA ASP A 69 -2.43 -4.62 -14.29
C ASP A 69 -1.74 -3.72 -13.24
N ALA A 70 -2.52 -3.16 -12.29
CA ALA A 70 -2.02 -2.26 -11.24
C ALA A 70 -1.14 -2.94 -10.18
N ILE A 71 -1.19 -4.26 -10.05
CA ILE A 71 -0.24 -5.01 -9.20
C ILE A 71 0.96 -5.53 -10.01
N GLY A 72 1.01 -5.27 -11.31
CA GLY A 72 2.09 -5.68 -12.21
C GLY A 72 1.88 -7.04 -12.88
N GLY A 73 0.64 -7.55 -12.89
CA GLY A 73 0.29 -8.85 -13.46
C GLY A 73 0.66 -10.03 -12.57
N PHE A 74 0.33 -11.23 -13.02
CA PHE A 74 0.79 -12.47 -12.40
C PHE A 74 1.88 -13.12 -13.24
N PRO A 75 2.91 -13.71 -12.63
CA PRO A 75 3.93 -14.44 -13.35
C PRO A 75 3.40 -15.75 -13.93
N GLU A 76 4.19 -16.37 -14.80
CA GLU A 76 3.89 -17.72 -15.28
C GLU A 76 3.94 -18.74 -14.13
N LYS A 77 3.06 -19.75 -14.21
CA LYS A 77 3.05 -20.85 -13.28
C LYS A 77 4.23 -21.79 -13.54
N THR A 78 5.03 -22.00 -12.52
CA THR A 78 6.12 -22.97 -12.51
C THR A 78 5.75 -24.19 -11.66
N PRO A 79 6.48 -25.32 -11.73
CA PRO A 79 6.25 -26.44 -10.83
C PRO A 79 6.27 -26.02 -9.37
N LEU A 80 5.36 -26.55 -8.57
CA LEU A 80 5.28 -26.26 -7.13
C LEU A 80 6.43 -26.88 -6.34
N ASN A 81 7.02 -27.96 -6.84
CA ASN A 81 8.05 -28.75 -6.14
C ASN A 81 7.67 -29.03 -4.67
N ALA A 82 6.37 -29.29 -4.45
CA ALA A 82 5.80 -29.42 -3.13
C ALA A 82 6.31 -30.62 -2.38
N ARG A 83 6.64 -30.44 -1.09
CA ARG A 83 7.18 -31.47 -0.20
C ARG A 83 6.46 -31.45 1.13
N THR A 84 6.11 -32.64 1.64
CA THR A 84 5.68 -32.81 3.03
C THR A 84 6.90 -33.19 3.86
N LEU A 85 7.35 -32.30 4.74
CA LEU A 85 8.58 -32.47 5.53
C LEU A 85 8.32 -33.09 6.92
N GLY A 86 7.06 -33.36 7.26
CA GLY A 86 6.70 -34.00 8.51
C GLY A 86 5.19 -34.08 8.71
N ARG A 87 4.77 -34.97 9.59
CA ARG A 87 3.38 -35.15 10.01
C ARG A 87 3.26 -35.18 11.52
N VAL A 88 2.22 -34.61 12.04
CA VAL A 88 1.89 -34.59 13.47
C VAL A 88 0.45 -35.01 13.64
N HIS A 89 0.21 -36.14 14.33
CA HIS A 89 -1.13 -36.64 14.64
C HIS A 89 -1.64 -36.02 15.95
N ARG A 90 -2.90 -35.66 15.95
CA ARG A 90 -3.63 -35.10 17.08
C ARG A 90 -5.04 -35.70 17.13
N ASP A 91 -5.76 -35.45 18.23
CA ASP A 91 -7.14 -35.91 18.36
C ASP A 91 -8.05 -35.29 17.31
N GLY A 92 -8.50 -36.12 16.36
CA GLY A 92 -9.43 -35.76 15.27
C GLY A 92 -8.83 -34.98 14.11
N TYR A 93 -7.49 -34.83 14.04
CA TYR A 93 -6.82 -34.21 12.89
C TYR A 93 -5.35 -34.57 12.76
N VAL A 94 -4.82 -34.42 11.55
CA VAL A 94 -3.40 -34.53 11.22
C VAL A 94 -2.88 -33.21 10.69
N ILE A 95 -1.65 -32.83 11.08
CA ILE A 95 -0.96 -31.66 10.51
C ILE A 95 0.16 -32.16 9.61
N GLU A 96 0.16 -31.77 8.34
CA GLU A 96 1.31 -31.94 7.44
C GLU A 96 2.10 -30.62 7.37
N LYS A 97 3.42 -30.72 7.54
CA LYS A 97 4.36 -29.61 7.34
C LYS A 97 4.70 -29.53 5.86
N VAL A 98 4.24 -28.50 5.19
CA VAL A 98 4.29 -28.36 3.74
C VAL A 98 5.25 -27.25 3.35
N LEU A 99 6.09 -27.55 2.37
CA LEU A 99 6.95 -26.58 1.69
C LEU A 99 6.66 -26.66 0.19
N PHE A 100 6.43 -25.52 -0.47
CA PHE A 100 6.26 -25.46 -1.92
C PHE A 100 6.87 -24.18 -2.49
N GLU A 101 7.05 -24.12 -3.80
CA GLU A 101 7.57 -22.96 -4.52
C GLU A 101 6.43 -22.18 -5.15
N SER A 102 6.32 -20.88 -4.84
CA SER A 102 5.42 -19.97 -5.55
C SER A 102 6.04 -19.41 -6.82
N ARG A 103 7.36 -19.28 -6.84
CA ARG A 103 8.25 -19.01 -7.97
C ARG A 103 9.48 -19.92 -7.84
N PRO A 104 10.32 -20.08 -8.86
CA PRO A 104 11.52 -20.93 -8.74
C PRO A 104 12.38 -20.54 -7.52
N ASN A 105 12.55 -21.48 -6.60
CA ASN A 105 13.29 -21.34 -5.34
C ASN A 105 12.77 -20.23 -4.38
N HIS A 106 11.60 -19.67 -4.64
CA HIS A 106 10.92 -18.78 -3.69
C HIS A 106 9.89 -19.58 -2.90
N TYR A 107 10.28 -20.00 -1.71
CA TYR A 107 9.56 -21.01 -0.92
C TYR A 107 8.42 -20.40 -0.09
N VAL A 108 7.34 -21.18 0.02
CA VAL A 108 6.21 -20.94 0.92
C VAL A 108 6.12 -22.08 1.91
N THR A 109 6.05 -21.73 3.21
CA THR A 109 5.85 -22.69 4.30
C THR A 109 4.38 -22.68 4.72
N ALA A 110 3.81 -23.87 4.93
CA ALA A 110 2.43 -24.06 5.32
C ALA A 110 2.24 -25.25 6.26
N HIS A 111 1.14 -25.22 7.02
CA HIS A 111 0.57 -26.38 7.69
C HIS A 111 -0.73 -26.77 6.99
N LEU A 112 -0.83 -27.99 6.51
CA LEU A 112 -2.09 -28.57 6.04
C LEU A 112 -2.72 -29.38 7.17
N PHE A 113 -3.86 -28.91 7.65
CA PHE A 113 -4.67 -29.58 8.66
C PHE A 113 -5.70 -30.46 7.95
N LEU A 114 -5.60 -31.77 8.13
CA LEU A 114 -6.48 -32.76 7.52
C LEU A 114 -7.45 -33.34 8.57
N PRO A 115 -8.72 -33.58 8.24
CA PRO A 115 -9.64 -34.33 9.10
C PRO A 115 -9.12 -35.74 9.35
N ASP A 116 -9.19 -36.20 10.63
CA ASP A 116 -8.85 -37.57 11.06
C ASP A 116 -9.96 -38.16 11.94
N ASP A 117 -11.20 -37.76 11.66
CA ASP A 117 -12.41 -38.30 12.28
C ASP A 117 -13.14 -39.18 11.25
N PRO A 118 -13.46 -40.45 11.59
CA PRO A 118 -14.12 -41.40 10.68
C PRO A 118 -15.45 -40.93 10.07
N LYS A 119 -16.10 -39.91 10.68
CA LYS A 119 -17.33 -39.34 10.15
C LYS A 119 -17.12 -38.54 8.85
N PHE A 120 -15.89 -38.08 8.59
CA PHE A 120 -15.56 -37.35 7.36
C PHE A 120 -14.86 -38.29 6.36
N LYS A 121 -15.13 -38.13 5.10
CA LYS A 121 -14.56 -38.95 4.02
C LYS A 121 -13.83 -38.09 3.00
N ALA A 122 -12.65 -38.50 2.64
CA ALA A 122 -11.93 -37.90 1.51
C ALA A 122 -12.61 -38.28 0.18
N PRO A 123 -12.50 -37.44 -0.88
CA PRO A 123 -11.82 -36.15 -0.87
C PRO A 123 -12.58 -35.08 -0.10
N TYR A 124 -11.87 -34.34 0.76
CA TYR A 124 -12.46 -33.29 1.61
C TYR A 124 -12.69 -31.99 0.84
N PRO A 125 -13.69 -31.15 1.22
CA PRO A 125 -13.65 -29.74 0.84
C PRO A 125 -12.37 -29.10 1.39
N GLY A 126 -11.80 -28.14 0.65
CA GLY A 126 -10.56 -27.47 1.02
C GLY A 126 -10.75 -26.01 1.39
N ALA A 127 -9.90 -25.48 2.25
CA ALA A 127 -9.82 -24.06 2.55
C ALA A 127 -8.36 -23.59 2.57
N VAL A 128 -8.10 -22.44 1.95
CA VAL A 128 -6.81 -21.72 2.09
C VAL A 128 -6.98 -20.63 3.14
N SER A 129 -6.04 -20.55 4.08
CA SER A 129 -6.02 -19.53 5.12
C SER A 129 -4.65 -18.86 5.21
N PRO A 130 -4.44 -17.69 4.57
CA PRO A 130 -3.27 -16.86 4.77
C PRO A 130 -3.24 -16.34 6.21
N CYS A 131 -2.03 -16.29 6.81
CA CYS A 131 -1.83 -15.65 8.10
C CYS A 131 -1.92 -14.12 7.98
N GLY A 132 -2.52 -13.46 8.96
CA GLY A 132 -2.37 -12.03 9.17
C GLY A 132 -1.05 -11.68 9.86
N HIS A 133 -0.83 -10.42 10.18
CA HIS A 133 0.45 -9.92 10.67
C HIS A 133 0.86 -10.58 12.00
N SER A 134 1.83 -11.49 11.94
CA SER A 134 2.37 -12.21 13.09
C SER A 134 3.81 -12.66 12.82
N LEU A 135 4.71 -12.37 13.75
CA LEU A 135 6.10 -12.85 13.66
C LEU A 135 6.18 -14.39 13.66
N ALA A 136 5.25 -15.05 14.36
CA ALA A 136 5.20 -16.52 14.40
C ALA A 136 4.46 -17.12 13.17
N GLY A 137 3.83 -16.29 12.33
CA GLY A 137 3.08 -16.76 11.16
C GLY A 137 2.09 -17.88 11.50
N LYS A 138 2.08 -18.96 10.70
CA LYS A 138 1.26 -20.16 10.92
C LYS A 138 1.52 -20.84 12.26
N GLY A 139 2.67 -20.58 12.89
CA GLY A 139 2.99 -21.07 14.23
C GLY A 139 2.24 -20.36 15.37
N ALA A 140 1.61 -19.21 15.10
CA ALA A 140 0.84 -18.48 16.12
C ALA A 140 -0.41 -19.30 16.54
N PRO A 141 -0.74 -19.36 17.84
CA PRO A 141 -1.87 -20.17 18.32
C PRO A 141 -3.21 -19.86 17.64
N TRP A 142 -3.49 -18.60 17.36
CA TRP A 142 -4.74 -18.19 16.71
C TRP A 142 -4.85 -18.64 15.25
N TYR A 143 -3.73 -18.74 14.49
CA TYR A 143 -3.74 -19.28 13.12
C TYR A 143 -3.78 -20.81 13.11
N GLN A 144 -3.17 -21.46 14.07
CA GLN A 144 -3.28 -22.90 14.22
C GLN A 144 -4.71 -23.32 14.55
N ARG A 145 -5.41 -22.57 15.42
CA ARG A 145 -6.82 -22.82 15.72
C ARG A 145 -7.71 -22.75 14.49
N VAL A 146 -7.38 -21.92 13.51
CA VAL A 146 -8.12 -21.89 12.23
C VAL A 146 -8.02 -23.26 11.57
N GLY A 147 -6.80 -23.79 11.40
CA GLY A 147 -6.58 -25.10 10.81
C GLY A 147 -7.27 -26.23 11.58
N VAL A 148 -7.15 -26.22 12.92
CA VAL A 148 -7.83 -27.20 13.79
C VAL A 148 -9.35 -27.11 13.65
N THR A 149 -9.92 -25.90 13.67
CA THR A 149 -11.38 -25.71 13.53
C THR A 149 -11.85 -26.26 12.18
N GLY A 150 -11.13 -25.95 11.08
CA GLY A 150 -11.46 -26.46 9.76
C GLY A 150 -11.42 -27.99 9.70
N ALA A 151 -10.33 -28.59 10.15
CA ALA A 151 -10.17 -30.05 10.15
C ALA A 151 -11.25 -30.76 11.00
N LYS A 152 -11.54 -30.27 12.20
CA LYS A 152 -12.60 -30.82 13.07
C LYS A 152 -14.01 -30.61 12.52
N LEU A 153 -14.18 -29.68 11.57
CA LEU A 153 -15.39 -29.48 10.79
C LEU A 153 -15.38 -30.18 9.42
N GLY A 154 -14.38 -31.01 9.15
CA GLY A 154 -14.32 -31.83 7.93
C GLY A 154 -13.78 -31.08 6.70
N VAL A 155 -13.05 -29.98 6.89
CA VAL A 155 -12.46 -29.17 5.82
C VAL A 155 -10.93 -29.26 5.90
N ALA A 156 -10.29 -29.75 4.85
CA ALA A 156 -8.83 -29.74 4.71
C ALA A 156 -8.36 -28.28 4.62
N THR A 157 -7.60 -27.82 5.63
CA THR A 157 -7.27 -26.39 5.75
C THR A 157 -5.78 -26.14 5.64
N LEU A 158 -5.37 -25.40 4.61
CA LEU A 158 -3.99 -24.98 4.38
C LEU A 158 -3.74 -23.60 4.98
N VAL A 159 -3.01 -23.56 6.09
CA VAL A 159 -2.59 -22.30 6.75
C VAL A 159 -1.15 -22.03 6.34
N TYR A 160 -0.88 -20.91 5.65
CA TYR A 160 0.46 -20.60 5.14
C TYR A 160 1.01 -19.27 5.63
N ASP A 161 2.33 -19.15 5.64
CA ASP A 161 3.05 -17.92 5.92
C ASP A 161 3.08 -17.03 4.66
N PRO A 162 2.49 -15.86 4.65
CA PRO A 162 2.81 -14.84 3.65
C PRO A 162 4.26 -14.36 3.77
N ILE A 163 4.80 -13.67 2.76
CA ILE A 163 6.13 -13.04 2.87
C ILE A 163 6.22 -12.19 4.13
N ASP A 164 7.40 -12.15 4.74
CA ASP A 164 7.75 -11.40 5.95
C ASP A 164 7.07 -11.88 7.23
N GLN A 165 6.58 -13.11 7.22
CA GLN A 165 5.94 -13.72 8.39
C GLN A 165 6.40 -15.17 8.59
N GLY A 166 6.40 -15.61 9.86
CA GLY A 166 6.79 -16.96 10.22
C GLY A 166 8.22 -17.27 9.77
N GLU A 167 8.35 -18.28 8.91
CA GLU A 167 9.66 -18.70 8.38
C GLU A 167 10.08 -17.93 7.11
N ARG A 168 9.28 -16.94 6.65
CA ARG A 168 9.45 -16.29 5.35
C ARG A 168 9.95 -14.84 5.43
N HIS A 169 10.79 -14.52 6.41
CA HIS A 169 11.52 -13.24 6.40
C HIS A 169 12.40 -13.15 5.15
N GLN A 170 12.50 -11.96 4.56
CA GLN A 170 13.15 -11.74 3.26
C GLN A 170 14.59 -11.22 3.39
N LEU A 171 15.04 -10.90 4.59
CA LEU A 171 16.38 -10.43 4.90
C LEU A 171 17.04 -11.32 5.95
N ARG A 172 18.38 -11.54 5.79
CA ARG A 172 19.18 -12.40 6.68
C ARG A 172 19.89 -11.64 7.81
N ASP A 173 19.56 -10.39 8.06
CA ASP A 173 20.35 -9.55 8.95
C ASP A 173 20.35 -9.96 10.43
N GLY A 174 19.63 -11.02 10.81
CA GLY A 174 19.59 -11.60 12.17
C GLY A 174 19.27 -10.61 13.30
N LYS A 175 19.22 -9.33 13.00
CA LYS A 175 18.98 -8.24 13.93
C LYS A 175 17.56 -7.71 13.86
N THR A 176 16.84 -8.03 12.82
CA THR A 176 15.56 -7.46 12.53
C THR A 176 14.46 -8.49 12.67
N GLN A 177 14.07 -8.74 13.91
CA GLN A 177 12.67 -9.03 14.15
C GLN A 177 11.89 -7.72 13.88
N TRP A 178 11.90 -7.28 12.62
CA TRP A 178 11.08 -6.16 12.21
C TRP A 178 9.61 -6.54 12.43
N ALA A 179 8.82 -5.58 12.88
CA ALA A 179 7.38 -5.79 12.85
C ALA A 179 6.99 -6.14 11.40
N THR A 180 6.20 -7.19 11.23
CA THR A 180 5.84 -7.80 9.93
C THR A 180 5.44 -6.79 8.86
N THR A 181 4.71 -5.71 9.25
CA THR A 181 4.34 -4.62 8.35
C THR A 181 5.53 -3.81 7.84
N ARG A 182 6.58 -3.61 8.64
CA ARG A 182 7.76 -2.84 8.21
C ARG A 182 8.56 -3.55 7.14
N GLU A 183 8.71 -4.87 7.26
CA GLU A 183 9.50 -5.66 6.33
C GLU A 183 8.84 -5.67 4.96
N HIS A 184 7.53 -5.96 4.88
CA HIS A 184 6.85 -5.97 3.59
C HIS A 184 6.57 -4.56 3.04
N ASN A 185 6.48 -3.52 3.87
CA ASN A 185 6.50 -2.14 3.39
C ASN A 185 7.84 -1.83 2.70
N ARG A 186 8.95 -2.21 3.33
CA ARG A 186 10.29 -2.02 2.77
C ARG A 186 10.45 -2.68 1.39
N ALA A 187 9.99 -3.93 1.24
CA ALA A 187 9.98 -4.64 -0.03
C ALA A 187 8.98 -4.02 -1.02
N GLY A 188 7.78 -3.71 -0.55
CA GLY A 188 6.68 -3.18 -1.35
C GLY A 188 6.98 -1.82 -1.96
N TYR A 189 7.55 -0.89 -1.20
CA TYR A 189 7.94 0.44 -1.71
C TYR A 189 8.97 0.36 -2.82
N ARG A 190 9.88 -0.61 -2.77
CA ARG A 190 10.84 -0.88 -3.84
C ARG A 190 10.16 -1.47 -5.06
N ALA A 191 9.26 -2.43 -4.85
CA ALA A 191 8.53 -3.07 -5.93
C ALA A 191 7.72 -2.07 -6.77
N THR A 192 7.25 -0.95 -6.17
CA THR A 192 6.51 0.08 -6.91
C THR A 192 7.33 0.73 -8.02
N LEU A 193 8.65 0.84 -7.86
CA LEU A 193 9.54 1.34 -8.92
C LEU A 193 9.52 0.46 -10.18
N LEU A 194 9.24 -0.84 -10.03
CA LEU A 194 9.08 -1.80 -11.12
C LEU A 194 7.65 -1.86 -11.68
N GLY A 195 6.70 -1.08 -11.12
CA GLY A 195 5.28 -1.18 -11.42
C GLY A 195 4.64 -2.43 -10.81
N TRP A 196 5.15 -2.87 -9.66
CA TRP A 196 4.62 -3.95 -8.85
C TRP A 196 4.12 -3.40 -7.50
N GLY A 197 3.62 -4.28 -6.62
CA GLY A 197 3.29 -3.96 -5.24
C GLY A 197 3.45 -5.18 -4.36
N THR A 198 3.45 -4.99 -3.04
CA THR A 198 3.43 -6.09 -2.06
C THR A 198 2.28 -7.06 -2.34
N ALA A 199 1.14 -6.51 -2.75
CA ALA A 199 -0.06 -7.29 -3.09
C ALA A 199 0.22 -8.34 -4.19
N GLN A 200 1.07 -8.05 -5.19
CA GLN A 200 1.43 -9.03 -6.23
C GLN A 200 2.05 -10.30 -5.64
N PHE A 201 3.08 -10.15 -4.81
CA PHE A 201 3.76 -11.29 -4.21
C PHE A 201 2.83 -12.11 -3.34
N ARG A 202 2.06 -11.42 -2.48
CA ARG A 202 1.20 -12.07 -1.50
C ARG A 202 -0.01 -12.75 -2.13
N ILE A 203 -0.65 -12.13 -3.13
CA ILE A 203 -1.76 -12.73 -3.89
C ILE A 203 -1.24 -13.92 -4.69
N TRP A 204 -0.07 -13.79 -5.33
CA TRP A 204 0.52 -14.88 -6.08
C TRP A 204 0.83 -16.09 -5.21
N ASP A 205 1.42 -15.90 -4.04
CA ASP A 205 1.65 -16.97 -3.07
C ASP A 205 0.34 -17.69 -2.70
N GLY A 206 -0.75 -16.93 -2.50
CA GLY A 206 -2.07 -17.47 -2.22
C GLY A 206 -2.70 -18.26 -3.39
N ILE A 207 -2.50 -17.80 -4.63
CA ILE A 207 -2.88 -18.53 -5.85
C ILE A 207 -2.11 -19.87 -5.91
N ARG A 208 -0.81 -19.86 -5.62
CA ARG A 208 0.02 -21.08 -5.60
C ARG A 208 -0.32 -22.00 -4.43
N ALA A 209 -0.72 -21.44 -3.28
CA ALA A 209 -1.26 -22.23 -2.16
C ALA A 209 -2.57 -22.94 -2.56
N CYS A 210 -3.42 -22.27 -3.32
CA CYS A 210 -4.62 -22.90 -3.91
C CYS A 210 -4.26 -23.97 -4.95
N ASP A 211 -3.23 -23.74 -5.79
CA ASP A 211 -2.72 -24.77 -6.72
C ASP A 211 -2.26 -26.02 -5.98
N TYR A 212 -1.53 -25.85 -4.87
CA TYR A 212 -1.08 -26.97 -4.04
C TYR A 212 -2.28 -27.74 -3.45
N LEU A 213 -3.22 -27.00 -2.82
CA LEU A 213 -4.37 -27.65 -2.19
C LEU A 213 -5.23 -28.39 -3.21
N ALA A 214 -5.46 -27.81 -4.39
CA ALA A 214 -6.22 -28.42 -5.49
C ALA A 214 -5.50 -29.60 -6.14
N SER A 215 -4.20 -29.74 -6.00
CA SER A 215 -3.43 -30.88 -6.54
C SER A 215 -3.47 -32.13 -5.66
N ARG A 216 -4.02 -32.01 -4.45
CA ARG A 216 -4.06 -33.09 -3.47
C ARG A 216 -5.15 -34.12 -3.82
N PRO A 217 -4.84 -35.43 -3.80
CA PRO A 217 -5.83 -36.47 -4.07
C PRO A 217 -6.88 -36.61 -2.95
N ASP A 218 -6.58 -36.15 -1.75
CA ASP A 218 -7.46 -36.16 -0.58
C ASP A 218 -8.31 -34.88 -0.45
N VAL A 219 -8.20 -33.93 -1.40
CA VAL A 219 -8.97 -32.69 -1.45
C VAL A 219 -9.77 -32.60 -2.75
N ASP A 220 -11.03 -32.20 -2.67
CA ASP A 220 -11.86 -31.95 -3.82
C ASP A 220 -11.64 -30.52 -4.35
N ALA A 221 -10.93 -30.40 -5.47
CA ALA A 221 -10.60 -29.14 -6.10
C ALA A 221 -11.84 -28.31 -6.56
N SER A 222 -13.01 -28.91 -6.64
CA SER A 222 -14.27 -28.21 -6.97
C SER A 222 -14.95 -27.58 -5.74
N ARG A 223 -14.48 -27.90 -4.52
CA ARG A 223 -15.07 -27.51 -3.24
C ARG A 223 -14.10 -26.68 -2.39
N LEU A 224 -13.58 -25.59 -2.95
CA LEU A 224 -12.60 -24.75 -2.30
C LEU A 224 -13.22 -23.47 -1.71
N GLY A 225 -12.73 -23.09 -0.52
CA GLY A 225 -13.01 -21.83 0.13
C GLY A 225 -11.75 -21.11 0.57
N VAL A 226 -11.92 -19.86 1.01
CA VAL A 226 -10.81 -19.04 1.52
C VAL A 226 -11.28 -18.23 2.73
N THR A 227 -10.42 -18.13 3.75
CA THR A 227 -10.68 -17.34 4.95
C THR A 227 -9.36 -16.89 5.59
N GLY A 228 -9.37 -15.81 6.34
CA GLY A 228 -8.18 -15.27 7.00
C GLY A 228 -8.54 -14.06 7.84
N LEU A 229 -7.72 -13.72 8.85
CA LEU A 229 -7.93 -12.58 9.75
C LEU A 229 -6.90 -11.48 9.49
N SER A 230 -7.30 -10.20 9.59
CA SER A 230 -6.40 -9.04 9.53
C SER A 230 -5.67 -8.98 8.17
N GLY A 231 -4.35 -8.94 8.09
CA GLY A 231 -3.62 -9.13 6.83
C GLY A 231 -3.99 -10.43 6.09
N GLY A 232 -4.37 -11.50 6.82
CA GLY A 232 -4.98 -12.70 6.24
C GLY A 232 -6.41 -12.45 5.74
N GLY A 233 -7.14 -11.53 6.37
CA GLY A 233 -8.44 -11.02 5.91
C GLY A 233 -8.30 -10.24 4.60
N THR A 234 -7.29 -9.37 4.50
CA THR A 234 -6.90 -8.68 3.27
C THR A 234 -6.64 -9.68 2.14
N LEU A 235 -5.74 -10.64 2.39
CA LEU A 235 -5.38 -11.64 1.38
C LEU A 235 -6.54 -12.54 1.01
N SER A 236 -7.33 -13.02 1.96
CA SER A 236 -8.50 -13.84 1.65
C SER A 236 -9.56 -13.07 0.86
N SER A 237 -9.70 -11.75 1.08
CA SER A 237 -10.54 -10.87 0.28
C SER A 237 -10.05 -10.79 -1.16
N TYR A 238 -8.75 -10.53 -1.36
CA TYR A 238 -8.13 -10.47 -2.69
C TYR A 238 -8.18 -11.81 -3.42
N LEU A 239 -7.89 -12.90 -2.73
CA LEU A 239 -7.94 -14.24 -3.30
C LEU A 239 -9.36 -14.60 -3.73
N ASN A 240 -10.37 -14.36 -2.87
CA ASN A 240 -11.76 -14.57 -3.24
C ASN A 240 -12.18 -13.71 -4.43
N ALA A 241 -11.69 -12.45 -4.52
CA ALA A 241 -11.99 -11.54 -5.61
C ALA A 241 -11.31 -11.93 -6.93
N LEU A 242 -10.08 -12.43 -6.89
CA LEU A 242 -9.23 -12.59 -8.08
C LEU A 242 -9.04 -14.04 -8.54
N ASP A 243 -9.20 -15.05 -7.67
CA ASP A 243 -9.07 -16.46 -8.03
C ASP A 243 -10.46 -17.11 -8.16
N VAL A 244 -10.80 -17.50 -9.37
CA VAL A 244 -12.15 -18.04 -9.71
C VAL A 244 -12.45 -19.40 -9.09
N ARG A 245 -11.48 -20.11 -8.55
CA ARG A 245 -11.65 -21.45 -7.98
C ARG A 245 -12.35 -21.46 -6.63
N TYR A 246 -12.31 -20.36 -5.88
CA TYR A 246 -13.02 -20.28 -4.60
C TYR A 246 -14.53 -20.13 -4.81
N ALA A 247 -15.29 -21.09 -4.29
CA ALA A 247 -16.76 -21.06 -4.29
C ALA A 247 -17.31 -20.21 -3.14
N ALA A 248 -16.54 -20.06 -2.06
CA ALA A 248 -16.93 -19.29 -0.88
C ALA A 248 -15.72 -18.59 -0.25
N GLY A 249 -15.91 -17.34 0.15
CA GLY A 249 -14.95 -16.56 0.94
C GLY A 249 -15.55 -16.11 2.27
N ALA A 250 -14.69 -16.10 3.32
CA ALA A 250 -15.06 -15.59 4.64
C ALA A 250 -13.91 -14.75 5.24
N PRO A 251 -13.54 -13.61 4.61
CA PRO A 251 -12.51 -12.71 5.13
C PRO A 251 -12.94 -12.06 6.45
N ALA A 252 -12.02 -12.00 7.42
CA ALA A 252 -12.26 -11.50 8.75
C ALA A 252 -11.36 -10.30 9.09
N GLY A 253 -11.91 -9.28 9.77
CA GLY A 253 -11.19 -8.13 10.31
C GLY A 253 -10.41 -7.34 9.26
N PHE A 254 -11.06 -6.99 8.12
CA PHE A 254 -10.50 -6.16 7.07
C PHE A 254 -11.58 -5.34 6.33
N LEU A 255 -12.62 -6.01 5.82
CA LEU A 255 -13.63 -5.34 4.99
C LEU A 255 -14.45 -4.34 5.79
N SER A 256 -14.39 -3.08 5.40
CA SER A 256 -15.10 -1.92 5.94
C SER A 256 -15.50 -1.03 4.76
N THR A 257 -15.30 0.29 4.80
CA THR A 257 -15.13 1.14 3.63
C THR A 257 -13.74 1.73 3.61
N VAL A 258 -13.19 2.04 2.43
CA VAL A 258 -11.84 2.62 2.35
C VAL A 258 -11.81 3.99 3.04
N ARG A 259 -12.85 4.81 2.88
CA ARG A 259 -12.95 6.13 3.52
C ARG A 259 -12.90 6.04 5.05
N ASP A 260 -13.63 5.10 5.65
CA ASP A 260 -13.67 4.96 7.10
C ASP A 260 -12.36 4.40 7.66
N VAL A 261 -11.73 3.46 6.93
CA VAL A 261 -10.39 2.95 7.28
C VAL A 261 -9.36 4.07 7.23
N PHE A 262 -9.33 4.85 6.15
CA PHE A 262 -8.36 5.94 6.00
C PHE A 262 -8.55 7.06 7.03
N ASP A 263 -9.79 7.31 7.46
CA ASP A 263 -10.08 8.29 8.52
C ASP A 263 -9.65 7.77 9.90
N ASN A 264 -9.99 6.53 10.23
CA ASN A 264 -9.77 5.96 11.56
C ASN A 264 -8.30 5.56 11.80
N CYS A 265 -7.68 4.89 10.84
CA CYS A 265 -6.38 4.25 11.02
C CYS A 265 -5.39 4.46 9.86
N GLY A 266 -5.72 5.36 8.92
CA GLY A 266 -4.88 5.64 7.75
C GLY A 266 -4.83 4.49 6.73
N PRO A 267 -4.00 4.60 5.69
CA PRO A 267 -3.93 3.63 4.59
C PRO A 267 -3.26 2.30 4.96
N GLN A 268 -2.93 2.06 6.21
CA GLN A 268 -2.38 0.84 6.80
C GLN A 268 -0.93 0.54 6.35
N ASP A 269 -0.75 -0.27 5.32
CA ASP A 269 0.53 -0.76 4.84
C ASP A 269 0.51 -1.06 3.32
N ALA A 270 1.68 -1.44 2.78
CA ALA A 270 1.89 -1.61 1.35
C ALA A 270 1.09 -2.77 0.72
N GLU A 271 0.57 -3.73 1.50
CA GLU A 271 -0.27 -4.79 0.95
C GLU A 271 -1.70 -4.36 0.69
N GLN A 272 -2.15 -3.33 1.43
CA GLN A 272 -3.54 -2.85 1.41
C GLN A 272 -3.74 -1.69 0.45
N VAL A 273 -2.66 -1.14 -0.11
CA VAL A 273 -2.72 -0.02 -1.05
C VAL A 273 -2.20 -0.44 -2.41
N ILE A 274 -3.10 -0.49 -3.39
CA ILE A 274 -2.79 -0.79 -4.81
C ILE A 274 -2.88 0.50 -5.61
N PHE A 275 -1.94 0.71 -6.56
CA PHE A 275 -1.90 1.93 -7.36
C PHE A 275 -3.22 2.18 -8.10
N GLY A 276 -3.86 3.31 -7.80
CA GLY A 276 -5.12 3.70 -8.43
C GLY A 276 -6.33 2.83 -8.08
N GLN A 277 -6.27 2.01 -7.02
CA GLN A 277 -7.37 1.10 -6.67
C GLN A 277 -8.73 1.79 -6.60
N LEU A 278 -8.79 3.02 -6.08
CA LEU A 278 -10.04 3.78 -5.98
C LEU A 278 -10.55 4.23 -7.35
N LYS A 279 -9.67 4.67 -8.25
CA LYS A 279 -10.03 5.00 -9.65
C LYS A 279 -10.46 3.76 -10.44
N HIS A 280 -9.94 2.60 -10.07
CA HIS A 280 -10.26 1.35 -10.75
C HIS A 280 -11.58 0.73 -10.25
N GLY A 281 -12.11 1.18 -9.11
CA GLY A 281 -13.28 0.60 -8.48
C GLY A 281 -12.99 -0.64 -7.63
N PHE A 282 -11.71 -0.88 -7.29
CA PHE A 282 -11.27 -1.96 -6.39
C PHE A 282 -11.19 -1.45 -4.95
N ASN A 283 -12.28 -0.87 -4.48
CA ASN A 283 -12.52 -0.53 -3.08
C ASN A 283 -13.13 -1.72 -2.32
N HIS A 284 -13.47 -1.57 -1.05
CA HIS A 284 -13.97 -2.69 -0.25
C HIS A 284 -15.28 -3.28 -0.80
N LEU A 285 -16.22 -2.45 -1.27
CA LEU A 285 -17.41 -2.95 -1.97
C LEU A 285 -17.03 -3.70 -3.26
N GLY A 286 -16.13 -3.10 -4.06
CA GLY A 286 -15.64 -3.72 -5.29
C GLY A 286 -15.04 -5.09 -5.04
N ILE A 287 -14.22 -5.25 -4.01
CA ILE A 287 -13.61 -6.54 -3.62
C ILE A 287 -14.70 -7.59 -3.33
N VAL A 288 -15.75 -7.22 -2.59
CA VAL A 288 -16.86 -8.14 -2.26
C VAL A 288 -17.64 -8.55 -3.50
N VAL A 289 -17.97 -7.59 -4.39
CA VAL A 289 -18.86 -7.84 -5.54
C VAL A 289 -18.14 -8.30 -6.80
N LEU A 290 -16.82 -8.24 -6.84
CA LEU A 290 -16.04 -8.64 -8.03
C LEU A 290 -16.23 -10.11 -8.39
N ARG A 291 -16.67 -10.95 -7.46
CA ARG A 291 -16.95 -12.37 -7.65
C ARG A 291 -18.43 -12.73 -7.52
N ALA A 292 -19.30 -11.74 -7.36
CA ALA A 292 -20.74 -12.03 -7.34
C ALA A 292 -21.14 -12.81 -8.63
N PRO A 293 -21.91 -13.89 -8.53
CA PRO A 293 -22.71 -14.37 -7.39
C PRO A 293 -22.01 -15.41 -6.47
N SER A 294 -20.69 -15.55 -6.46
CA SER A 294 -20.01 -16.43 -5.48
C SER A 294 -20.23 -15.95 -4.05
N ALA A 295 -20.27 -16.90 -3.10
CA ALA A 295 -20.66 -16.60 -1.73
C ALA A 295 -19.53 -15.86 -0.95
N VAL A 296 -19.87 -14.75 -0.29
CA VAL A 296 -18.94 -13.97 0.55
C VAL A 296 -19.58 -13.68 1.90
N MET A 297 -18.85 -13.97 2.98
CA MET A 297 -19.22 -13.55 4.33
C MET A 297 -18.21 -12.54 4.85
N ILE A 298 -18.66 -11.34 5.15
CA ILE A 298 -17.87 -10.31 5.83
C ILE A 298 -17.86 -10.62 7.32
N VAL A 299 -16.69 -10.89 7.90
CA VAL A 299 -16.54 -11.14 9.33
C VAL A 299 -15.91 -9.94 10.00
N THR A 300 -16.58 -9.35 10.99
CA THR A 300 -16.18 -8.09 11.63
C THR A 300 -16.39 -8.11 13.14
N SER A 301 -15.77 -7.19 13.87
CA SER A 301 -15.90 -7.01 15.30
C SER A 301 -16.30 -5.56 15.62
N HIS A 302 -17.18 -5.37 16.62
CA HIS A 302 -17.69 -4.03 16.96
C HIS A 302 -16.60 -3.08 17.49
N ALA A 303 -15.63 -3.61 18.21
CA ALA A 303 -14.53 -2.84 18.80
C ALA A 303 -13.23 -2.99 18.00
N ASP A 304 -13.32 -3.33 16.70
CA ASP A 304 -12.19 -3.41 15.80
C ASP A 304 -11.67 -2.01 15.44
N PHE A 305 -10.40 -1.90 15.08
CA PHE A 305 -9.87 -0.69 14.47
C PHE A 305 -10.26 -0.55 12.98
N PHE A 306 -10.69 -1.63 12.32
CA PHE A 306 -11.45 -1.54 11.09
C PHE A 306 -12.90 -1.15 11.41
N PRO A 307 -13.37 0.04 11.02
CA PRO A 307 -14.65 0.57 11.48
C PRO A 307 -15.83 -0.34 11.13
N PHE A 308 -16.55 -0.78 12.17
CA PHE A 308 -17.68 -1.70 12.06
C PHE A 308 -18.78 -1.16 11.13
N MET A 309 -19.13 0.14 11.25
CA MET A 309 -20.19 0.72 10.41
C MET A 309 -19.83 0.70 8.92
N GLY A 310 -18.56 0.85 8.58
CA GLY A 310 -18.12 0.67 7.20
C GLY A 310 -18.31 -0.76 6.68
N SER A 311 -18.18 -1.77 7.56
CA SER A 311 -18.49 -3.16 7.20
C SER A 311 -20.00 -3.33 6.93
N VAL A 312 -20.84 -2.67 7.71
CA VAL A 312 -22.32 -2.65 7.51
C VAL A 312 -22.65 -1.97 6.17
N ASP A 313 -22.08 -0.81 5.88
CA ASP A 313 -22.31 -0.08 4.62
C ASP A 313 -21.92 -0.91 3.39
N THR A 314 -20.77 -1.57 3.46
CA THR A 314 -20.26 -2.47 2.41
C THR A 314 -21.19 -3.68 2.23
N PHE A 315 -21.62 -4.30 3.33
CA PHE A 315 -22.55 -5.42 3.31
C PHE A 315 -23.91 -5.03 2.69
N GLU A 316 -24.51 -3.93 3.14
CA GLU A 316 -25.81 -3.48 2.63
C GLU A 316 -25.76 -3.13 1.15
N SER A 317 -24.69 -2.52 0.70
CA SER A 317 -24.45 -2.20 -0.72
C SER A 317 -24.26 -3.49 -1.55
N ALA A 318 -23.45 -4.43 -1.05
CA ALA A 318 -23.26 -5.72 -1.70
C ALA A 318 -24.58 -6.51 -1.76
N ARG A 319 -25.37 -6.52 -0.68
CA ARG A 319 -26.64 -7.23 -0.60
C ARG A 319 -27.64 -6.76 -1.65
N ARG A 320 -27.66 -5.46 -1.97
CA ARG A 320 -28.50 -4.92 -3.08
C ARG A 320 -28.12 -5.55 -4.41
N ILE A 321 -26.80 -5.67 -4.68
CA ILE A 321 -26.29 -6.28 -5.92
C ILE A 321 -26.59 -7.78 -5.95
N TYR A 322 -26.40 -8.51 -4.85
CA TYR A 322 -26.75 -9.93 -4.76
C TYR A 322 -28.26 -10.18 -4.87
N SER A 323 -29.09 -9.24 -4.36
CA SER A 323 -30.54 -9.28 -4.52
C SER A 323 -30.96 -9.08 -5.99
N MET A 324 -30.32 -8.16 -6.71
CA MET A 324 -30.52 -7.96 -8.15
C MET A 324 -30.17 -9.23 -8.93
N LEU A 325 -29.18 -10.01 -8.47
CA LEU A 325 -28.82 -11.30 -9.06
C LEU A 325 -29.74 -12.46 -8.64
N GLY A 326 -30.70 -12.24 -7.73
CA GLY A 326 -31.63 -13.26 -7.21
C GLY A 326 -31.00 -14.18 -6.15
N VAL A 327 -29.89 -13.83 -5.57
CA VAL A 327 -29.12 -14.67 -4.61
C VAL A 327 -28.67 -13.89 -3.35
N PRO A 328 -29.59 -13.19 -2.65
CA PRO A 328 -29.24 -12.32 -1.52
C PRO A 328 -28.63 -13.06 -0.31
N ASP A 329 -28.82 -14.37 -0.23
CA ASP A 329 -28.29 -15.24 0.80
C ASP A 329 -26.83 -15.68 0.57
N ARG A 330 -26.23 -15.28 -0.57
CA ARG A 330 -24.81 -15.50 -0.86
C ARG A 330 -23.89 -14.38 -0.41
N VAL A 331 -24.42 -13.34 0.22
CA VAL A 331 -23.64 -12.36 0.97
C VAL A 331 -24.16 -12.28 2.40
N GLU A 332 -23.23 -12.27 3.36
CA GLU A 332 -23.58 -12.32 4.79
C GLU A 332 -22.63 -11.41 5.60
N LEU A 333 -23.12 -10.89 6.72
CA LEU A 333 -22.34 -10.17 7.72
C LEU A 333 -22.34 -10.95 9.03
N MET A 334 -21.16 -11.41 9.45
CA MET A 334 -20.96 -12.03 10.78
C MET A 334 -20.24 -11.06 11.69
N GLU A 335 -20.85 -10.75 12.80
CA GLU A 335 -20.37 -9.77 13.78
C GLU A 335 -20.06 -10.40 15.15
N THR A 336 -19.09 -9.84 15.85
CA THR A 336 -18.81 -10.17 17.26
C THR A 336 -18.57 -8.89 18.08
N ALA A 337 -18.77 -8.95 19.39
CA ALA A 337 -18.72 -7.75 20.25
C ALA A 337 -17.30 -7.29 20.61
N GLY A 338 -16.29 -8.16 20.49
CA GLY A 338 -14.94 -7.90 20.98
C GLY A 338 -14.06 -7.04 20.07
N PRO A 339 -12.80 -6.81 20.48
CA PRO A 339 -11.81 -6.13 19.66
C PRO A 339 -11.31 -7.00 18.49
N HIS A 340 -10.31 -6.50 17.75
CA HIS A 340 -9.68 -7.18 16.62
C HIS A 340 -9.08 -8.53 17.03
N HIS A 341 -9.80 -9.61 16.76
CA HIS A 341 -9.36 -10.97 17.11
C HIS A 341 -10.11 -12.04 16.31
N TRP A 342 -9.56 -13.26 16.25
CA TRP A 342 -10.23 -14.40 15.65
C TRP A 342 -10.95 -15.23 16.70
N TYR A 343 -12.19 -14.88 16.98
CA TYR A 343 -13.04 -15.53 17.96
C TYR A 343 -13.43 -16.95 17.52
N GLU A 344 -13.82 -17.78 18.49
CA GLU A 344 -14.30 -19.14 18.19
C GLU A 344 -15.55 -19.10 17.31
N SER A 345 -16.50 -18.24 17.65
CA SER A 345 -17.72 -18.02 16.86
C SER A 345 -17.44 -17.67 15.41
N THR A 346 -16.51 -16.74 15.17
CA THR A 346 -16.19 -16.27 13.83
C THR A 346 -15.43 -17.32 13.02
N ARG A 347 -14.55 -18.13 13.65
CA ARG A 347 -13.90 -19.28 13.01
C ARG A 347 -14.91 -20.34 12.58
N HIS A 348 -15.83 -20.73 13.49
CA HIS A 348 -16.87 -21.69 13.17
C HIS A 348 -17.79 -21.17 12.07
N ALA A 349 -18.22 -19.91 12.14
CA ALA A 349 -19.04 -19.30 11.11
C ALA A 349 -18.36 -19.35 9.73
N ALA A 350 -17.05 -19.03 9.66
CA ALA A 350 -16.29 -19.07 8.42
C ALA A 350 -16.31 -20.48 7.78
N PHE A 351 -16.03 -21.53 8.57
CA PHE A 351 -16.03 -22.89 8.04
C PHE A 351 -17.43 -23.44 7.76
N TRP A 352 -18.47 -23.08 8.51
CA TRP A 352 -19.85 -23.41 8.18
C TRP A 352 -20.28 -22.72 6.88
N TRP A 353 -19.85 -21.46 6.64
CA TRP A 353 -20.08 -20.75 5.39
C TRP A 353 -19.43 -21.47 4.20
N ILE A 354 -18.16 -21.87 4.35
CA ILE A 354 -17.42 -22.63 3.34
C ILE A 354 -18.11 -23.99 3.09
N ARG A 355 -18.49 -24.73 4.11
CA ARG A 355 -19.22 -25.99 3.95
C ARG A 355 -20.55 -25.80 3.25
N ARG A 356 -21.32 -24.78 3.60
CA ARG A 356 -22.60 -24.48 2.94
C ARG A 356 -22.42 -24.26 1.44
N TRP A 357 -21.49 -23.39 1.05
CA TRP A 357 -21.42 -22.90 -0.31
C TRP A 357 -20.40 -23.62 -1.20
N ALA A 358 -19.30 -24.10 -0.66
CA ALA A 358 -18.32 -24.87 -1.39
C ALA A 358 -18.65 -26.38 -1.37
N ALA A 359 -19.11 -26.92 -0.24
CA ALA A 359 -19.41 -28.35 -0.12
C ALA A 359 -20.90 -28.71 -0.30
N GLY A 360 -21.79 -27.71 -0.45
CA GLY A 360 -23.23 -27.94 -0.61
C GLY A 360 -23.95 -28.39 0.67
N ASP A 361 -23.30 -28.29 1.82
CA ASP A 361 -23.88 -28.66 3.12
C ASP A 361 -24.77 -27.54 3.67
N VAL A 362 -26.01 -27.51 3.20
CA VAL A 362 -26.98 -26.47 3.59
C VAL A 362 -27.28 -26.49 5.10
N ALA A 363 -27.15 -27.64 5.74
CA ALA A 363 -27.40 -27.79 7.18
C ALA A 363 -26.23 -27.26 8.04
N ALA A 364 -25.03 -27.01 7.46
CA ALA A 364 -23.88 -26.51 8.18
C ALA A 364 -24.09 -25.10 8.74
N TRP A 365 -24.92 -24.27 8.09
CA TRP A 365 -25.17 -22.90 8.54
C TRP A 365 -26.20 -22.86 9.66
N PRO A 366 -25.85 -22.41 10.87
CA PRO A 366 -26.78 -22.41 12.00
C PRO A 366 -27.93 -21.42 11.76
N ARG A 367 -29.16 -21.88 12.01
CA ARG A 367 -30.36 -21.02 12.00
C ARG A 367 -30.40 -20.06 13.18
N ASP A 368 -29.80 -20.46 14.30
CA ASP A 368 -29.73 -19.66 15.53
C ASP A 368 -28.36 -18.96 15.64
N ARG A 369 -28.31 -17.69 15.21
CA ARG A 369 -27.09 -16.83 15.36
C ARG A 369 -26.76 -16.54 16.82
N ALA A 370 -27.71 -16.59 17.74
CA ALA A 370 -27.44 -16.41 19.15
C ALA A 370 -26.59 -17.56 19.71
N ALA A 371 -26.69 -18.76 19.14
CA ALA A 371 -25.82 -19.87 19.51
C ALA A 371 -24.35 -19.57 19.17
N LEU A 372 -24.06 -18.94 18.01
CA LEU A 372 -22.72 -18.49 17.65
C LEU A 372 -22.15 -17.48 18.64
N ARG A 373 -22.92 -16.46 18.97
CA ARG A 373 -22.50 -15.42 19.92
C ARG A 373 -22.23 -16.00 21.33
N ARG A 374 -22.93 -17.05 21.74
CA ARG A 374 -22.70 -17.73 23.03
C ARG A 374 -21.37 -18.46 23.12
N MET A 375 -20.75 -18.82 21.97
CA MET A 375 -19.41 -19.45 21.95
C MET A 375 -18.30 -18.52 22.47
N ASP A 376 -18.49 -17.20 22.39
CA ASP A 376 -17.51 -16.21 22.80
C ASP A 376 -17.67 -15.79 24.29
N PHE A 377 -18.72 -16.28 24.96
CA PHE A 377 -18.93 -16.01 26.40
C PHE A 377 -17.88 -16.73 27.24
N GLY A 378 -17.05 -15.97 27.92
CA GLY A 378 -15.94 -16.48 28.74
C GLY A 378 -14.58 -16.43 28.07
N PHE A 379 -14.51 -15.93 26.84
CA PHE A 379 -13.22 -15.65 26.21
C PHE A 379 -12.52 -14.49 26.95
N ALA A 380 -11.61 -14.84 27.84
CA ALA A 380 -10.71 -13.85 28.42
C ALA A 380 -9.70 -13.47 27.34
N TYR A 381 -9.53 -12.18 27.09
CA TYR A 381 -8.50 -11.61 26.20
C TYR A 381 -7.06 -11.84 26.74
N SER A 382 -6.93 -12.69 27.74
CA SER A 382 -5.71 -12.97 28.51
C SER A 382 -4.62 -13.70 27.73
N GLY A 383 -4.69 -13.86 26.42
CA GLY A 383 -3.64 -14.58 25.68
C GLY A 383 -3.48 -16.05 26.04
N GLU A 384 -4.19 -16.54 27.05
CA GLU A 384 -4.16 -17.91 27.50
C GLU A 384 -4.98 -18.81 26.59
N ASN A 385 -4.33 -19.21 25.57
CA ASN A 385 -4.80 -20.23 24.65
C ASN A 385 -4.39 -21.60 25.17
N SER A 386 -4.77 -21.90 26.42
CA SER A 386 -4.59 -23.19 27.03
C SER A 386 -5.25 -24.27 26.16
N GLY A 387 -4.47 -25.19 25.63
CA GLY A 387 -4.93 -26.39 24.96
C GLY A 387 -4.43 -26.64 23.55
N LEU A 388 -3.77 -25.71 22.87
CA LEU A 388 -3.03 -25.96 21.65
C LEU A 388 -1.55 -25.65 21.89
N ALA A 389 -0.87 -26.57 22.58
CA ALA A 389 0.57 -26.48 22.80
C ALA A 389 1.31 -26.75 21.49
N PHE A 390 1.58 -25.71 20.73
CA PHE A 390 2.57 -25.71 19.67
C PHE A 390 3.78 -24.88 20.12
N GLU A 391 4.24 -25.13 21.31
CA GLU A 391 5.33 -24.37 21.93
C GLU A 391 6.70 -24.85 21.45
N GLU A 392 6.78 -26.05 20.87
CA GLU A 392 8.06 -26.58 20.41
C GLU A 392 8.36 -26.14 18.98
N PRO A 393 9.56 -25.57 18.70
CA PRO A 393 9.98 -25.20 17.35
C PRO A 393 9.85 -26.34 16.34
N SER A 394 10.14 -27.59 16.74
CA SER A 394 10.03 -28.79 15.90
C SER A 394 8.62 -29.08 15.39
N VAL A 395 7.58 -28.63 16.09
CA VAL A 395 6.19 -28.72 15.62
C VAL A 395 5.80 -27.49 14.81
N ARG A 396 6.22 -26.32 15.26
CA ARG A 396 5.86 -25.03 14.68
C ARG A 396 6.48 -24.79 13.30
N ASN A 397 7.76 -25.15 13.15
CA ASN A 397 8.51 -24.89 11.93
C ASN A 397 8.33 -26.01 10.91
N VAL A 398 8.31 -25.64 9.63
CA VAL A 398 8.36 -26.53 8.46
C VAL A 398 9.81 -26.84 8.11
N THR A 399 10.66 -25.81 8.05
CA THR A 399 12.10 -25.94 7.79
C THR A 399 12.86 -26.23 9.08
N GLU A 400 14.05 -26.81 8.97
CA GLU A 400 14.88 -27.19 10.10
C GLU A 400 15.31 -25.95 10.94
N THR A 401 15.71 -24.88 10.26
CA THR A 401 16.18 -23.64 10.91
C THR A 401 15.06 -22.69 11.29
N GLY A 402 13.83 -22.90 10.78
CA GLY A 402 12.74 -21.94 10.89
C GLY A 402 12.89 -20.74 9.97
N PHE A 403 13.69 -20.85 8.90
CA PHE A 403 13.95 -19.76 7.97
C PHE A 403 14.13 -20.25 6.53
N THR A 404 13.26 -19.83 5.62
CA THR A 404 13.27 -20.34 4.23
C THR A 404 14.51 -19.93 3.44
N LEU A 405 15.14 -18.78 3.74
CA LEU A 405 16.34 -18.36 3.05
C LEU A 405 17.59 -19.18 3.39
N ASP A 406 17.52 -20.07 4.39
CA ASP A 406 18.59 -21.04 4.67
C ASP A 406 18.55 -22.28 3.77
N LEU A 407 17.44 -22.47 3.06
CA LEU A 407 17.33 -23.56 2.09
C LEU A 407 18.28 -23.33 0.90
N PRO A 408 18.95 -24.38 0.41
CA PRO A 408 19.88 -24.27 -0.72
C PRO A 408 19.21 -23.64 -1.95
N GLY A 409 19.82 -22.60 -2.50
CA GLY A 409 19.32 -21.87 -3.66
C GLY A 409 18.11 -20.98 -3.41
N SER A 410 17.67 -20.84 -2.16
CA SER A 410 16.51 -20.02 -1.80
C SER A 410 16.65 -18.56 -2.24
N ARG A 411 15.56 -17.99 -2.71
CA ARG A 411 15.48 -16.64 -3.25
C ARG A 411 14.48 -15.79 -2.47
N SER A 412 14.89 -14.56 -2.14
CA SER A 412 14.05 -13.54 -1.53
C SER A 412 13.23 -12.78 -2.59
N VAL A 413 12.28 -11.95 -2.15
CA VAL A 413 11.59 -10.99 -3.04
C VAL A 413 12.55 -9.99 -3.66
N TYR A 414 13.66 -9.66 -2.99
CA TYR A 414 14.69 -8.77 -3.53
C TYR A 414 15.45 -9.41 -4.70
N ASP A 415 15.71 -10.72 -4.64
CA ASP A 415 16.30 -11.47 -5.77
C ASP A 415 15.35 -11.45 -6.97
N VAL A 416 14.05 -11.64 -6.73
CA VAL A 416 13.03 -11.58 -7.78
C VAL A 416 12.94 -10.19 -8.41
N MET A 417 13.03 -9.13 -7.58
CA MET A 417 13.04 -7.75 -8.09
C MET A 417 14.30 -7.42 -8.90
N ARG A 418 15.47 -7.95 -8.51
CA ARG A 418 16.72 -7.78 -9.28
C ARG A 418 16.65 -8.45 -10.66
N ASP A 419 16.04 -9.62 -10.76
CA ASP A 419 15.85 -10.26 -12.06
C ASP A 419 14.93 -9.42 -12.97
N GLU A 420 13.84 -8.89 -12.42
CA GLU A 420 12.95 -8.02 -13.20
C GLU A 420 13.65 -6.72 -13.62
N LEU A 421 14.45 -6.13 -12.74
CA LEU A 421 15.28 -4.97 -13.07
C LEU A 421 16.22 -5.29 -14.25
N ALA A 422 16.92 -6.43 -14.21
CA ALA A 422 17.80 -6.85 -15.29
C ALA A 422 17.05 -7.06 -16.62
N ARG A 423 15.83 -7.63 -16.55
CA ARG A 423 14.95 -7.82 -17.71
C ARG A 423 14.50 -6.47 -18.30
N ILE A 424 14.13 -5.51 -17.45
CA ILE A 424 13.77 -4.14 -17.87
C ILE A 424 14.96 -3.46 -18.54
N ASP A 425 16.14 -3.53 -17.95
CA ASP A 425 17.34 -2.88 -18.47
C ASP A 425 17.76 -3.38 -19.85
N ALA A 426 17.57 -4.67 -20.12
CA ALA A 426 17.88 -5.25 -21.41
C ALA A 426 17.05 -4.65 -22.56
N GLY A 427 15.90 -4.05 -22.27
CA GLY A 427 15.00 -3.45 -23.26
C GLY A 427 14.77 -1.95 -23.10
N ARG A 428 15.34 -1.30 -22.08
CA ARG A 428 15.06 0.11 -21.79
C ARG A 428 15.86 1.04 -22.69
N SER A 429 15.16 1.98 -23.31
CA SER A 429 15.74 3.08 -24.09
C SER A 429 15.96 4.33 -23.24
N ALA A 430 16.62 5.34 -23.80
CA ALA A 430 16.72 6.66 -23.17
C ALA A 430 15.33 7.27 -22.91
N PRO A 431 15.12 7.96 -21.77
CA PRO A 431 13.81 8.53 -21.44
C PRO A 431 13.40 9.63 -22.44
N THR A 432 12.11 9.64 -22.79
CA THR A 432 11.48 10.73 -23.54
C THR A 432 10.59 11.55 -22.60
N ALA A 433 10.37 12.83 -22.93
CA ALA A 433 9.50 13.69 -22.12
C ALA A 433 8.06 13.12 -22.03
N GLU A 434 7.55 12.54 -23.12
CA GLU A 434 6.24 11.89 -23.15
C GLU A 434 6.20 10.66 -22.24
N GLY A 435 7.19 9.78 -22.31
CA GLY A 435 7.30 8.59 -21.46
C GLY A 435 7.40 8.94 -19.98
N VAL A 436 8.24 9.93 -19.63
CA VAL A 436 8.36 10.42 -18.24
C VAL A 436 7.04 11.03 -17.74
N ARG A 437 6.38 11.89 -18.53
CA ARG A 437 5.07 12.46 -18.17
C ARG A 437 4.03 11.38 -17.93
N SER A 438 3.93 10.42 -18.85
CA SER A 438 2.94 9.34 -18.77
C SER A 438 3.11 8.50 -17.50
N VAL A 439 4.35 8.09 -17.21
CA VAL A 439 4.63 7.23 -16.04
C VAL A 439 4.55 7.99 -14.73
N ALA A 440 5.17 9.18 -14.66
CA ALA A 440 5.14 9.99 -13.43
C ALA A 440 3.75 10.60 -13.16
N GLY A 441 2.97 10.89 -14.20
CA GLY A 441 1.69 11.59 -14.07
C GLY A 441 1.85 13.11 -13.93
N VAL A 442 2.98 13.69 -14.36
CA VAL A 442 3.23 15.14 -14.30
C VAL A 442 2.43 15.84 -15.40
N ARG A 443 1.56 16.77 -15.02
CA ARG A 443 0.77 17.56 -15.96
C ARG A 443 1.61 18.62 -16.68
N PRO A 444 1.31 18.97 -17.92
CA PRO A 444 1.99 20.06 -18.62
C PRO A 444 1.79 21.40 -17.91
N LEU A 445 2.85 22.18 -17.74
CA LEU A 445 2.81 23.48 -17.04
C LEU A 445 1.82 24.49 -17.67
N ARG A 446 1.61 24.43 -19.00
CA ARG A 446 0.66 25.30 -19.72
C ARG A 446 -0.79 25.19 -19.21
N GLY A 447 -1.14 24.06 -18.56
CA GLY A 447 -2.46 23.82 -17.96
C GLY A 447 -2.52 24.11 -16.46
N LEU A 448 -1.42 24.61 -15.87
CA LEU A 448 -1.32 24.86 -14.44
C LEU A 448 -1.28 26.37 -14.16
N GLY A 449 -2.40 26.94 -13.73
CA GLY A 449 -2.49 28.30 -13.23
C GLY A 449 -2.04 28.39 -11.76
N ALA A 450 -1.44 29.51 -11.38
CA ALA A 450 -1.22 29.87 -9.98
C ALA A 450 -1.22 31.39 -9.81
N THR A 451 -1.91 31.86 -8.77
CA THR A 451 -2.05 33.28 -8.43
C THR A 451 -1.31 33.57 -7.13
N PRO A 452 -0.52 34.66 -7.06
CA PRO A 452 0.09 35.10 -5.82
C PRO A 452 -0.98 35.55 -4.82
N VAL A 453 -0.95 35.00 -3.60
CA VAL A 453 -1.85 35.38 -2.51
C VAL A 453 -1.02 35.91 -1.35
N ALA A 454 -1.59 36.91 -0.63
CA ALA A 454 -0.97 37.51 0.55
C ALA A 454 0.50 37.95 0.33
N PRO A 455 0.82 38.68 -0.77
CA PRO A 455 2.19 39.14 -1.00
C PRO A 455 2.61 40.10 0.10
N ARG A 456 3.81 39.90 0.65
CA ARG A 456 4.45 40.79 1.62
C ARG A 456 5.79 41.23 1.05
N GLU A 457 6.01 42.52 0.93
CA GLU A 457 7.29 43.07 0.50
C GLU A 457 7.98 43.82 1.64
N THR A 458 9.28 43.55 1.79
CA THR A 458 10.15 44.24 2.72
C THR A 458 11.26 44.92 1.93
N ALA A 459 11.31 46.26 2.00
CA ALA A 459 12.37 47.02 1.36
C ALA A 459 13.68 46.84 2.10
N ALA A 460 14.78 46.75 1.35
CA ALA A 460 16.15 46.77 1.80
C ALA A 460 16.93 47.90 1.14
N ALA A 461 18.10 48.25 1.65
CA ALA A 461 18.95 49.32 1.09
C ALA A 461 19.40 49.03 -0.34
N ASP A 462 19.58 47.75 -0.65
CA ASP A 462 20.15 47.20 -1.88
C ASP A 462 19.15 46.38 -2.71
N GLY A 463 17.86 46.46 -2.35
CA GLY A 463 16.80 45.74 -3.08
C GLY A 463 15.52 45.55 -2.28
N LYS A 464 14.83 44.43 -2.51
CA LYS A 464 13.63 44.07 -1.73
C LYS A 464 13.54 42.56 -1.53
N VAL A 465 12.82 42.15 -0.49
CA VAL A 465 12.38 40.76 -0.29
C VAL A 465 10.88 40.68 -0.52
N SER A 466 10.46 39.71 -1.31
CA SER A 466 9.05 39.41 -1.53
C SER A 466 8.73 38.01 -1.02
N MET A 467 7.75 37.90 -0.14
CA MET A 467 7.18 36.64 0.35
C MET A 467 5.80 36.47 -0.25
N VAL A 468 5.54 35.33 -0.86
CA VAL A 468 4.29 35.05 -1.56
C VAL A 468 3.88 33.59 -1.38
N LEU A 469 2.57 33.37 -1.31
CA LEU A 469 1.97 32.04 -1.46
C LEU A 469 1.44 31.95 -2.88
N LEU A 470 1.87 30.94 -3.63
CA LEU A 470 1.29 30.68 -4.95
C LEU A 470 0.12 29.71 -4.78
N SER A 471 -1.09 30.24 -4.83
CA SER A 471 -2.33 29.46 -4.80
C SER A 471 -2.62 28.92 -6.20
N ARG A 472 -2.77 27.62 -6.32
CA ARG A 472 -3.11 26.96 -7.59
C ARG A 472 -4.63 27.01 -7.80
N ASP A 473 -5.06 27.09 -9.05
CA ASP A 473 -6.48 27.13 -9.40
C ASP A 473 -7.18 25.79 -9.19
N ASP A 474 -6.39 24.69 -9.22
CA ASP A 474 -6.86 23.31 -9.19
C ASP A 474 -6.43 22.53 -7.93
N ASP A 475 -5.86 23.22 -6.93
CA ASP A 475 -5.21 22.57 -5.81
C ASP A 475 -5.30 23.45 -4.54
N LEU A 476 -5.60 22.84 -3.39
CA LEU A 476 -5.74 23.56 -2.12
C LEU A 476 -4.39 23.87 -1.45
N VAL A 477 -3.31 23.21 -1.88
CA VAL A 477 -1.99 23.36 -1.27
C VAL A 477 -1.23 24.49 -1.95
N PRO A 478 -0.99 25.62 -1.26
CA PRO A 478 -0.19 26.71 -1.82
C PRO A 478 1.30 26.36 -1.81
N ILE A 479 2.05 27.04 -2.67
CA ILE A 479 3.51 26.94 -2.74
C ILE A 479 4.11 28.17 -2.06
N PRO A 480 4.71 28.05 -0.87
CA PRO A 480 5.41 29.16 -0.21
C PRO A 480 6.69 29.52 -0.97
N LEU A 481 6.91 30.80 -1.22
CA LEU A 481 8.10 31.31 -1.90
C LEU A 481 8.60 32.59 -1.25
N VAL A 482 9.91 32.65 -0.96
CA VAL A 482 10.62 33.85 -0.48
C VAL A 482 11.66 34.23 -1.55
N ALA A 483 11.51 35.41 -2.15
CA ALA A 483 12.41 35.93 -3.16
C ALA A 483 13.18 37.14 -2.65
N PHE A 484 14.51 37.09 -2.78
CA PHE A 484 15.45 38.18 -2.51
C PHE A 484 15.85 38.79 -3.85
N LEU A 485 15.46 40.03 -4.09
CA LEU A 485 15.58 40.73 -5.38
C LEU A 485 16.48 41.94 -5.24
N PRO A 486 17.80 41.84 -5.55
CA PRO A 486 18.70 42.98 -5.57
C PRO A 486 18.23 44.02 -6.60
N ALA A 487 18.40 45.32 -6.27
CA ALA A 487 18.03 46.42 -7.16
C ALA A 487 18.80 46.38 -8.50
N ALA A 488 19.99 45.86 -8.51
CA ALA A 488 20.85 45.63 -9.70
C ALA A 488 21.28 44.17 -9.77
N ALA A 489 20.29 43.28 -9.99
CA ALA A 489 20.56 41.83 -10.08
C ALA A 489 21.48 41.51 -11.27
N LYS A 490 22.38 40.56 -11.07
CA LYS A 490 23.37 40.11 -12.06
C LYS A 490 23.22 38.60 -12.29
N GLY A 491 23.48 38.16 -13.53
CA GLY A 491 23.48 36.75 -13.89
C GLY A 491 22.11 36.09 -13.79
N VAL A 492 22.09 34.77 -13.90
CA VAL A 492 20.84 33.97 -13.89
C VAL A 492 20.28 33.89 -12.47
N PRO A 493 18.98 34.17 -12.26
CA PRO A 493 18.34 34.02 -10.96
C PRO A 493 18.43 32.58 -10.45
N ALA A 494 18.62 32.40 -9.13
CA ALA A 494 18.74 31.08 -8.53
C ALA A 494 17.49 30.70 -7.74
N LEU A 495 16.87 29.57 -8.08
CA LEU A 495 15.74 29.00 -7.35
C LEU A 495 16.19 27.75 -6.59
N LEU A 496 15.95 27.76 -5.27
CA LEU A 496 16.43 26.74 -4.35
C LEU A 496 15.28 25.97 -3.71
N PHE A 497 15.45 24.67 -3.56
CA PHE A 497 14.57 23.76 -2.84
C PHE A 497 15.36 22.89 -1.84
N THR A 498 14.70 22.49 -0.75
CA THR A 498 15.21 21.52 0.22
C THR A 498 14.05 20.66 0.74
N ASP A 499 14.35 19.45 1.20
CA ASP A 499 13.42 18.59 1.95
C ASP A 499 13.36 18.95 3.45
N GLY A 500 14.26 19.83 3.89
CA GLY A 500 14.32 20.37 5.25
C GLY A 500 13.66 21.73 5.40
N SER A 501 14.03 22.43 6.47
CA SER A 501 13.62 23.83 6.68
C SER A 501 14.39 24.77 5.72
N ARG A 502 13.71 25.84 5.26
CA ARG A 502 14.33 26.91 4.46
C ARG A 502 15.59 27.49 5.09
N SER A 503 15.64 27.54 6.44
CA SER A 503 16.83 28.02 7.17
C SER A 503 18.09 27.21 6.88
N SER A 504 17.97 25.95 6.44
CA SER A 504 19.13 25.15 6.03
C SER A 504 19.85 25.70 4.78
N LEU A 505 19.21 26.58 4.03
CA LEU A 505 19.72 27.21 2.81
C LEU A 505 20.33 28.61 3.05
N GLU A 506 20.34 29.09 4.31
CA GLU A 506 20.76 30.45 4.66
C GLU A 506 22.15 30.82 4.11
N GLN A 507 23.14 29.95 4.29
CA GLN A 507 24.50 30.17 3.80
C GLN A 507 24.55 30.26 2.27
N GLU A 508 23.83 29.40 1.59
CA GLU A 508 23.78 29.36 0.12
C GLU A 508 23.09 30.60 -0.45
N VAL A 509 21.98 31.02 0.16
CA VAL A 509 21.29 32.26 -0.19
C VAL A 509 22.24 33.46 -0.01
N GLY A 510 22.92 33.54 1.14
CA GLY A 510 23.90 34.61 1.43
C GLY A 510 25.03 34.67 0.41
N ARG A 511 25.57 33.52 0.02
CA ARG A 511 26.63 33.41 -1.01
C ARG A 511 26.15 33.95 -2.36
N LEU A 512 24.98 33.49 -2.83
CA LEU A 512 24.43 33.91 -4.12
C LEU A 512 24.04 35.39 -4.16
N LEU A 513 23.55 35.93 -3.05
CA LEU A 513 23.30 37.38 -2.93
C LEU A 513 24.58 38.18 -2.97
N ALA A 514 25.68 37.71 -2.35
CA ALA A 514 26.99 38.35 -2.43
C ALA A 514 27.55 38.38 -3.87
N GLU A 515 27.15 37.42 -4.73
CA GLU A 515 27.43 37.42 -6.15
C GLU A 515 26.55 38.40 -6.94
N GLY A 516 25.58 39.05 -6.26
CA GLY A 516 24.61 39.98 -6.86
C GLY A 516 23.46 39.31 -7.59
N ARG A 517 23.24 38.03 -7.37
CA ARG A 517 22.13 37.28 -8.04
C ARG A 517 20.80 37.50 -7.31
N ALA A 518 19.70 37.48 -8.06
CA ALA A 518 18.39 37.28 -7.49
C ALA A 518 18.26 35.82 -7.01
N VAL A 519 17.68 35.60 -5.83
CA VAL A 519 17.58 34.28 -5.22
C VAL A 519 16.17 34.06 -4.70
N ALA A 520 15.58 32.91 -4.95
CA ALA A 520 14.36 32.47 -4.28
C ALA A 520 14.52 31.13 -3.61
N VAL A 521 13.86 30.96 -2.46
CA VAL A 521 13.67 29.67 -1.79
C VAL A 521 12.16 29.36 -1.84
N ALA A 522 11.79 28.23 -2.41
CA ALA A 522 10.41 27.78 -2.43
C ALA A 522 10.28 26.42 -1.74
N GLU A 523 9.06 26.13 -1.27
CA GLU A 523 8.73 24.87 -0.63
C GLU A 523 7.68 24.14 -1.45
N MET A 524 7.98 22.89 -1.79
CA MET A 524 7.00 22.00 -2.41
C MET A 524 6.19 21.28 -1.32
N ARG A 525 5.02 20.78 -1.70
CA ARG A 525 4.11 20.08 -0.78
C ARG A 525 4.77 18.97 0.02
N GLY A 526 4.50 18.92 1.31
CA GLY A 526 5.06 17.95 2.24
C GLY A 526 6.48 18.24 2.71
N PHE A 527 7.05 19.41 2.36
CA PHE A 527 8.33 19.88 2.88
C PHE A 527 8.17 21.26 3.56
N GLY A 528 9.09 21.63 4.44
CA GLY A 528 9.09 22.92 5.12
C GLY A 528 7.78 23.21 5.87
N GLU A 529 7.17 24.36 5.62
CA GLU A 529 5.89 24.77 6.25
C GLU A 529 4.70 23.92 5.84
N THR A 530 4.79 23.24 4.68
CA THR A 530 3.76 22.32 4.20
C THR A 530 3.97 20.89 4.68
N ALA A 531 5.04 20.63 5.45
CA ALA A 531 5.28 19.35 6.07
C ALA A 531 4.31 19.12 7.24
N ARG A 532 3.70 17.94 7.27
CA ARG A 532 2.90 17.51 8.41
C ARG A 532 3.84 17.00 9.50
N GLY A 533 3.83 17.66 10.65
CA GLY A 533 4.53 17.17 11.83
C GLY A 533 3.85 15.91 12.42
N GLY A 534 4.64 15.04 13.05
CA GLY A 534 4.15 13.88 13.79
C GLY A 534 4.11 12.58 13.00
N ARG A 535 3.56 11.55 13.65
CA ARG A 535 3.35 10.21 13.07
C ARG A 535 1.89 10.03 12.69
N SER A 536 1.59 9.11 11.77
CA SER A 536 0.23 8.64 11.53
C SER A 536 -0.43 8.17 12.83
N LYS A 537 -1.73 8.36 13.00
CA LYS A 537 -2.47 7.97 14.21
C LYS A 537 -2.42 6.46 14.47
N PHE A 538 -2.19 5.66 13.44
CA PHE A 538 -2.22 4.21 13.52
C PHE A 538 -0.81 3.62 13.38
N TYR A 539 -0.50 2.60 14.21
CA TYR A 539 0.77 1.87 14.31
C TYR A 539 2.02 2.68 14.71
N GLY A 540 1.96 3.98 14.83
CA GLY A 540 3.09 4.81 15.26
C GLY A 540 4.39 4.67 14.44
N SER A 541 4.33 3.91 13.36
CA SER A 541 5.47 3.51 12.51
C SER A 541 5.43 4.11 11.11
N VAL A 542 4.27 4.55 10.65
CA VAL A 542 4.12 5.22 9.35
C VAL A 542 4.43 6.70 9.54
N ARG A 543 5.42 7.21 8.81
CA ARG A 543 5.76 8.63 8.80
C ARG A 543 4.65 9.42 8.10
N ALA A 544 4.53 10.71 8.39
CA ALA A 544 3.51 11.55 7.78
C ALA A 544 3.66 11.66 6.25
N ASP A 545 4.88 11.63 5.73
CA ASP A 545 5.17 11.59 4.30
C ASP A 545 4.80 10.25 3.65
N GLU A 546 4.95 9.14 4.35
CA GLU A 546 4.50 7.82 3.90
C GLU A 546 2.97 7.76 3.80
N GLU A 547 2.24 8.31 4.78
CA GLU A 547 0.78 8.40 4.73
C GLU A 547 0.31 9.17 3.49
N MET A 548 0.91 10.34 3.22
CA MET A 548 0.59 11.13 2.02
C MET A 548 0.90 10.37 0.72
N ALA A 549 2.03 9.66 0.68
CA ALA A 549 2.40 8.84 -0.47
C ALA A 549 1.42 7.68 -0.70
N MET A 550 0.97 7.00 0.37
CA MET A 550 -0.01 5.92 0.29
C MET A 550 -1.39 6.43 -0.15
N LEU A 551 -1.86 7.57 0.37
CA LEU A 551 -3.09 8.21 -0.08
C LEU A 551 -3.02 8.57 -1.56
N SER A 552 -1.92 9.21 -1.97
CA SER A 552 -1.64 9.54 -3.37
C SER A 552 -1.64 8.29 -4.26
N PHE A 553 -1.01 7.22 -3.81
CA PHE A 553 -0.93 5.94 -4.51
C PHE A 553 -2.32 5.28 -4.68
N ALA A 554 -3.15 5.26 -3.63
CA ALA A 554 -4.51 4.72 -3.67
C ALA A 554 -5.41 5.46 -4.68
N ILE A 555 -5.22 6.77 -4.85
CA ILE A 555 -5.92 7.57 -5.86
C ILE A 555 -5.25 7.54 -7.25
N GLY A 556 -4.18 6.76 -7.43
CA GLY A 556 -3.46 6.61 -8.70
C GLY A 556 -2.66 7.85 -9.11
N GLU A 557 -1.98 8.44 -8.15
CA GLU A 557 -1.08 9.58 -8.34
C GLU A 557 0.28 9.31 -7.68
N ASN A 558 1.33 9.92 -8.22
CA ASN A 558 2.65 9.92 -7.59
C ASN A 558 2.87 11.27 -6.90
N LEU A 559 3.23 11.25 -5.61
CA LEU A 559 3.51 12.48 -4.87
C LEU A 559 4.65 13.30 -5.51
N VAL A 560 5.64 12.60 -6.09
CA VAL A 560 6.73 13.19 -6.86
C VAL A 560 6.21 14.04 -8.02
N ALA A 561 5.15 13.61 -8.72
CA ALA A 561 4.58 14.35 -9.83
C ALA A 561 4.00 15.70 -9.38
N ARG A 562 3.24 15.69 -8.30
CA ARG A 562 2.66 16.93 -7.75
C ARG A 562 3.74 17.90 -7.25
N ARG A 563 4.82 17.37 -6.65
CA ARG A 563 6.00 18.15 -6.25
C ARG A 563 6.76 18.72 -7.46
N ALA A 564 6.86 17.99 -8.55
CA ALA A 564 7.49 18.48 -9.78
C ALA A 564 6.68 19.63 -10.40
N GLU A 565 5.34 19.56 -10.35
CA GLU A 565 4.47 20.68 -10.76
C GLU A 565 4.69 21.92 -9.89
N ASP A 566 4.83 21.75 -8.57
CA ASP A 566 5.14 22.85 -7.64
C ASP A 566 6.46 23.55 -8.00
N VAL A 567 7.50 22.78 -8.34
CA VAL A 567 8.82 23.31 -8.79
C VAL A 567 8.66 24.13 -10.08
N ALA A 568 7.94 23.60 -11.08
CA ALA A 568 7.77 24.30 -12.36
C ALA A 568 6.95 25.58 -12.22
N ILE A 569 5.91 25.57 -11.37
CA ILE A 569 5.10 26.76 -11.06
C ILE A 569 5.95 27.82 -10.36
N ALA A 570 6.71 27.45 -9.33
CA ALA A 570 7.60 28.35 -8.61
C ALA A 570 8.67 28.95 -9.53
N ALA A 571 9.25 28.14 -10.41
CA ALA A 571 10.25 28.58 -11.38
C ALA A 571 9.69 29.62 -12.35
N ARG A 572 8.50 29.38 -12.94
CA ARG A 572 7.84 30.32 -13.83
C ARG A 572 7.52 31.65 -13.13
N HIS A 573 7.02 31.58 -11.91
CA HIS A 573 6.67 32.76 -11.15
C HIS A 573 7.90 33.57 -10.75
N PHE A 574 8.96 32.91 -10.22
CA PHE A 574 10.18 33.58 -9.82
C PHE A 574 10.93 34.19 -11.02
N ALA A 575 11.00 33.52 -12.17
CA ALA A 575 11.55 34.08 -13.39
C ALA A 575 10.90 35.42 -13.74
N ALA A 576 9.55 35.47 -13.71
CA ALA A 576 8.79 36.72 -13.95
C ALA A 576 9.11 37.80 -12.92
N MET A 577 9.20 37.47 -11.61
CA MET A 577 9.58 38.42 -10.55
C MET A 577 10.99 38.98 -10.75
N ALA A 578 11.92 38.17 -11.23
CA ALA A 578 13.32 38.54 -11.46
C ALA A 578 13.55 39.19 -12.85
N GLY A 579 12.51 39.31 -13.69
CA GLY A 579 12.63 39.83 -15.05
C GLY A 579 13.51 38.95 -15.97
N ALA A 580 13.50 37.65 -15.76
CA ALA A 580 14.32 36.68 -16.48
C ALA A 580 13.45 35.64 -17.23
N GLU A 581 14.00 35.04 -18.29
CA GLU A 581 13.33 33.95 -19.00
C GLU A 581 13.57 32.59 -18.35
N LYS A 582 14.71 32.40 -17.71
CA LYS A 582 15.14 31.15 -17.10
C LYS A 582 15.70 31.34 -15.70
N VAL A 583 15.67 30.28 -14.91
CA VAL A 583 16.28 30.23 -13.57
C VAL A 583 17.31 29.10 -13.49
N ALA A 584 18.34 29.27 -12.67
CA ALA A 584 19.23 28.18 -12.27
C ALA A 584 18.57 27.46 -11.09
N LEU A 585 18.29 26.17 -11.25
CA LEU A 585 17.60 25.32 -10.26
C LEU A 585 18.64 24.60 -9.39
N SER A 586 18.46 24.65 -8.06
CA SER A 586 19.23 23.83 -7.12
C SER A 586 18.29 23.14 -6.14
N ALA A 587 18.52 21.85 -5.88
CA ALA A 587 17.70 21.07 -4.97
C ALA A 587 18.56 20.19 -4.06
N ALA A 588 18.22 20.16 -2.76
CA ALA A 588 18.91 19.38 -1.76
C ALA A 588 18.02 18.26 -1.20
N GLY A 589 18.63 17.13 -0.85
CA GLY A 589 17.93 15.97 -0.27
C GLY A 589 16.88 15.38 -1.21
N ALA A 590 15.78 14.91 -0.65
CA ALA A 590 14.66 14.30 -1.39
C ALA A 590 14.00 15.27 -2.40
N ALA A 591 14.16 16.59 -2.23
CA ALA A 591 13.69 17.60 -3.18
C ALA A 591 14.35 17.47 -4.57
N ALA A 592 15.50 16.81 -4.67
CA ALA A 592 16.22 16.61 -5.94
C ALA A 592 15.41 15.76 -6.94
N ILE A 593 14.64 14.78 -6.48
CA ILE A 593 13.87 13.88 -7.36
C ILE A 593 12.77 14.65 -8.11
N PRO A 594 11.81 15.35 -7.45
CA PRO A 594 10.81 16.14 -8.17
C PRO A 594 11.42 17.32 -8.97
N ALA A 595 12.51 17.91 -8.49
CA ALA A 595 13.22 18.97 -9.22
C ALA A 595 13.82 18.43 -10.54
N ALA A 596 14.39 17.23 -10.55
CA ALA A 596 14.88 16.58 -11.78
C ALA A 596 13.73 16.35 -12.79
N HIS A 597 12.55 15.94 -12.32
CA HIS A 597 11.37 15.79 -13.19
C HIS A 597 10.95 17.13 -13.82
N ALA A 598 10.85 18.20 -12.99
CA ALA A 598 10.51 19.53 -13.48
C ALA A 598 11.55 20.03 -14.51
N TYR A 599 12.83 19.88 -14.19
CA TYR A 599 13.94 20.26 -15.07
C TYR A 599 13.89 19.54 -16.42
N PHE A 600 13.69 18.23 -16.42
CA PHE A 600 13.64 17.43 -17.64
C PHE A 600 12.41 17.76 -18.48
N LEU A 601 11.26 17.95 -17.85
CA LEU A 601 9.98 18.12 -18.54
C LEU A 601 9.70 19.55 -19.01
N GLU A 602 10.28 20.55 -18.34
CA GLU A 602 10.07 21.98 -18.60
C GLU A 602 11.40 22.72 -18.86
N ARG A 603 12.28 22.11 -19.69
CA ARG A 603 13.64 22.61 -19.99
C ARG A 603 13.70 24.10 -20.35
N GLY A 604 12.63 24.62 -20.93
CA GLY A 604 12.55 26.05 -21.30
C GLY A 604 12.59 27.03 -20.12
N LEU A 605 12.30 26.57 -18.90
CA LEU A 605 12.31 27.39 -17.68
C LEU A 605 13.69 27.42 -16.98
N PHE A 606 14.57 26.49 -17.32
CA PHE A 606 15.79 26.28 -16.55
C PHE A 606 17.05 26.45 -17.38
N GLU A 607 18.01 27.18 -16.87
CA GLU A 607 19.36 27.31 -17.43
C GLU A 607 20.25 26.15 -17.02
N SER A 608 20.15 25.75 -15.75
CA SER A 608 20.95 24.66 -15.16
C SER A 608 20.18 23.98 -14.04
N PHE A 609 20.62 22.76 -13.70
CA PHE A 609 20.15 22.04 -12.53
C PHE A 609 21.32 21.45 -11.75
N GLU A 610 21.35 21.71 -10.44
CA GLU A 610 22.33 21.20 -9.49
C GLU A 610 21.63 20.48 -8.35
N THR A 611 22.20 19.36 -7.90
CA THR A 611 21.72 18.62 -6.75
C THR A 611 22.75 18.59 -5.62
N LYS A 612 22.29 18.72 -4.36
CA LYS A 612 23.12 18.61 -3.15
C LYS A 612 22.57 17.51 -2.25
N SER A 613 23.43 16.61 -1.77
CA SER A 613 23.02 15.51 -0.89
C SER A 613 21.80 14.75 -1.41
N ALA A 614 21.70 14.56 -2.72
CA ALA A 614 20.57 13.91 -3.37
C ALA A 614 20.46 12.44 -2.97
N PRO A 615 19.25 11.85 -2.98
CA PRO A 615 19.04 10.43 -2.78
C PRO A 615 19.85 9.60 -3.79
N VAL A 616 20.16 8.37 -3.42
CA VAL A 616 20.80 7.43 -4.34
C VAL A 616 19.88 7.11 -5.53
N PRO A 617 20.44 6.68 -6.69
CA PRO A 617 19.65 6.22 -7.82
C PRO A 617 18.66 5.11 -7.40
N TRP A 618 17.48 5.09 -8.01
CA TRP A 618 16.48 4.04 -7.73
C TRP A 618 16.97 2.64 -8.06
N ARG A 619 17.84 2.51 -9.07
CA ARG A 619 18.56 1.27 -9.35
C ARG A 619 19.27 0.74 -8.10
N LYS A 620 20.04 1.59 -7.41
CA LYS A 620 20.77 1.19 -6.21
C LYS A 620 19.85 0.74 -5.09
N VAL A 621 18.67 1.35 -4.96
CA VAL A 621 17.62 0.95 -4.01
C VAL A 621 17.11 -0.46 -4.29
N LEU A 622 16.99 -0.85 -5.57
CA LEU A 622 16.54 -2.19 -5.98
C LEU A 622 17.65 -3.24 -5.86
N GLU A 623 18.89 -2.87 -6.12
CA GLU A 623 20.06 -3.75 -6.02
C GLU A 623 20.41 -4.08 -4.57
N ASP A 624 20.27 -3.12 -3.66
CA ASP A 624 20.67 -3.24 -2.27
C ASP A 624 19.50 -2.92 -1.31
N PRO A 625 18.91 -3.95 -0.68
CA PRO A 625 17.79 -3.76 0.25
C PRO A 625 18.16 -2.98 1.52
N GLU A 626 19.47 -2.82 1.85
CA GLU A 626 19.92 -2.07 3.02
C GLU A 626 19.95 -0.55 2.79
N VAL A 627 19.89 -0.10 1.54
CA VAL A 627 19.82 1.32 1.20
C VAL A 627 18.55 1.95 1.78
N PRO A 628 18.66 3.05 2.57
CA PRO A 628 17.49 3.77 3.04
C PRO A 628 16.64 4.30 1.87
N PHE A 629 15.34 4.16 1.97
CA PHE A 629 14.42 4.56 0.92
C PHE A 629 13.06 4.98 1.50
N ALA A 630 12.51 6.08 1.00
CA ALA A 630 11.21 6.59 1.39
C ALA A 630 10.16 6.34 0.30
N PHE A 631 8.96 5.91 0.68
CA PHE A 631 7.86 5.70 -0.26
C PHE A 631 7.44 7.00 -0.98
N ALA A 632 7.55 8.13 -0.28
CA ALA A 632 7.24 9.45 -0.84
C ALA A 632 8.14 9.88 -2.02
N ASP A 633 9.25 9.18 -2.23
CA ASP A 633 10.22 9.45 -3.29
C ASP A 633 10.07 8.50 -4.49
N THR A 634 9.00 7.71 -4.52
CA THR A 634 8.74 6.74 -5.59
C THR A 634 7.90 7.33 -6.71
N VAL A 635 8.13 6.79 -7.91
CA VAL A 635 7.21 6.90 -9.05
C VAL A 635 6.86 5.47 -9.50
N TYR A 636 5.58 5.14 -9.50
CA TYR A 636 5.10 3.82 -9.86
C TYR A 636 5.51 3.45 -11.30
N GLY A 637 6.26 2.36 -11.45
CA GLY A 637 6.71 1.86 -12.75
C GLY A 637 7.85 2.64 -13.41
N ALA A 638 8.47 3.60 -12.70
CA ALA A 638 9.49 4.48 -13.28
C ALA A 638 10.63 3.71 -13.94
N MET A 639 11.13 2.64 -13.30
CA MET A 639 12.28 1.90 -13.81
C MET A 639 12.06 1.25 -15.17
N ARG A 640 10.82 1.11 -15.60
CA ARG A 640 10.49 0.65 -16.96
C ARG A 640 10.82 1.69 -18.04
N VAL A 641 10.97 2.95 -17.66
CA VAL A 641 11.20 4.08 -18.57
C VAL A 641 12.50 4.82 -18.23
N TYR A 642 12.77 5.10 -16.94
CA TYR A 642 13.91 5.89 -16.48
C TYR A 642 14.27 5.60 -15.03
N ASP A 643 15.51 5.90 -14.64
CA ASP A 643 15.89 6.20 -13.26
C ASP A 643 15.87 7.73 -13.08
N TRP A 644 15.54 8.24 -11.88
CA TRP A 644 15.46 9.69 -11.66
C TRP A 644 16.77 10.44 -12.01
N VAL A 645 17.92 9.80 -11.84
CA VAL A 645 19.23 10.38 -12.18
C VAL A 645 19.41 10.59 -13.69
N ASP A 646 18.66 9.89 -14.54
CA ASP A 646 18.68 10.10 -16.00
C ASP A 646 18.06 11.44 -16.37
N LEU A 647 17.18 11.98 -15.52
CA LEU A 647 16.48 13.25 -15.72
C LEU A 647 17.33 14.47 -15.32
N ALA A 648 18.36 14.25 -14.53
CA ALA A 648 19.24 15.29 -14.00
C ALA A 648 20.41 15.66 -14.96
N ARG A 649 20.54 14.93 -16.06
CA ARG A 649 21.61 15.11 -17.08
C ARG A 649 21.34 16.18 -18.15
#